data_ba2b8c5a71a82d16255c27a71df079f7
#
_entry.id   ba2b8c5a71a82d16255c27a71df079f7
#
_cell.length_a   1.000
_cell.length_b   1.000
_cell.length_c   1.000
_cell.angle_alpha   90.00
_cell.angle_beta   90.00
_cell.angle_gamma   90.00
#
_symmetry.space_group_name_H-M   'P 1'
#
loop_
_entity.id
_entity.type
_entity.pdbx_description
1 polymer ?
#
loop_
_entity_poly.entity_id
_entity_poly.type
_entity_poly.pdbx_seq_one_letter_code
_entity_poly.pdbx_strand_id
1 'polypeptide(L)'
;MTEKFVVTGMTCAACAAHVEKAANSLDGVDSAAVNLMLGTLVCSYDADKVTPQAIISAVEASGYGAAPADEDKRDIRREQEASARAMGRRLLWSVVCLVPLFYLSMGHMMGLPVPAFMHRQPLAAALVQLVLCVPILILNRAYFTVGFSRLFKGAPNMDSLVALGAAAGLVYSLIEMGLLAAGQVTGMPDLYFESAGMILTLVTVGKYLEERSKGKTTGAITALLALAPDVAVVRRSGTEVTVATDQIKAGETVIVRQGGRIPVDGTVVKGSGSVDESALTGESMPVEKTAGSKAVSATVLTSGYLEMTADRVGADTTLSQIIRLMEQAASTKAPISRLADKISAVFVPAVISIAVAAALLWATVGGMGVRFCLSIGIAVLVISCPCALGLATPVAITVATGKAAEKGILIKSAASLELMGRVNTVVLDKTGTVTEGKPRVTDVLCAANVTEEELLCAAASLEKPSGHPLADAIVQEAERRSIPLCAVSDFAAVAGGGVQAVQDGKTLYAGNDRYMESIGADTAALRAAAEMLAAAGKTPLYFAEDRQLLGVIAVADVVKPDSAAAIAALRRSGCEVVLLTGDNQRTAEAIARQVGVDRVIAQVLPQDKARCIEDLQKAGRLVAMVGDGVNDAPALVTADVGLAIGAGTDVAIESADVVLMRSSLMDIVDAAALSRATLRNIRQNLFWAFFYNSIGIPVAAGVLYPALGITLNPMIAAAAMSLSSVCVVSNALRLRGWKGSAPVRRGETPANTQSEPAAPAAQHNEEEPTMKKTLSIEGMMCAHCAAHVEKALNALPGVTAAVDLAGSSAVVTGDVSDEALKKAVADAGYTVTDIH
;
A
#
# COMPACT_ATOMS: atom_id res chain seq x y z
N MET A 1 8.06 10.79 -24.23
CA MET A 1 8.89 11.35 -23.15
C MET A 1 8.04 11.56 -21.92
N THR A 2 8.53 11.29 -20.69
CA THR A 2 7.79 11.57 -19.46
C THR A 2 8.53 12.62 -18.65
N GLU A 3 7.86 13.72 -18.32
CA GLU A 3 8.47 14.84 -17.62
C GLU A 3 7.60 15.34 -16.47
N LYS A 4 8.26 15.88 -15.42
CA LYS A 4 7.62 16.35 -14.19
C LYS A 4 7.66 17.87 -14.12
N PHE A 5 6.52 18.47 -13.81
CA PHE A 5 6.37 19.92 -13.63
C PHE A 5 5.88 20.25 -12.22
N VAL A 6 6.36 21.34 -11.67
CA VAL A 6 5.82 21.91 -10.43
C VAL A 6 4.64 22.80 -10.78
N VAL A 7 3.49 22.57 -10.14
CA VAL A 7 2.30 23.37 -10.36
C VAL A 7 1.90 24.09 -9.07
N THR A 8 1.77 25.41 -9.18
CA THR A 8 1.37 26.27 -8.07
C THR A 8 -0.06 26.76 -8.22
N GLY A 9 -0.71 27.10 -7.09
CA GLY A 9 -2.08 27.63 -7.09
C GLY A 9 -3.18 26.54 -7.06
N MET A 10 -2.85 25.24 -6.97
CA MET A 10 -3.82 24.19 -6.77
C MET A 10 -4.21 24.08 -5.30
N THR A 11 -5.50 24.17 -4.99
CA THR A 11 -6.00 24.11 -3.62
C THR A 11 -6.98 22.98 -3.37
N CYS A 12 -7.45 22.28 -4.41
CA CYS A 12 -8.47 21.22 -4.29
C CYS A 12 -8.41 20.26 -5.48
N ALA A 13 -9.13 19.13 -5.36
CA ALA A 13 -9.21 18.11 -6.42
C ALA A 13 -9.76 18.66 -7.75
N ALA A 14 -10.73 19.57 -7.70
CA ALA A 14 -11.23 20.24 -8.91
C ALA A 14 -10.14 21.04 -9.63
N CYS A 15 -9.24 21.69 -8.87
CA CYS A 15 -8.08 22.38 -9.44
C CYS A 15 -7.15 21.40 -10.17
N ALA A 16 -6.85 20.26 -9.52
CA ALA A 16 -6.02 19.22 -10.11
C ALA A 16 -6.64 18.66 -11.42
N ALA A 17 -7.95 18.39 -11.41
CA ALA A 17 -8.67 17.91 -12.60
C ALA A 17 -8.64 18.93 -13.75
N HIS A 18 -8.67 20.23 -13.47
CA HIS A 18 -8.55 21.28 -14.48
C HIS A 18 -7.16 21.37 -15.09
N VAL A 19 -6.11 21.27 -14.26
CA VAL A 19 -4.73 21.23 -14.76
C VAL A 19 -4.51 20.01 -15.65
N GLU A 20 -5.00 18.85 -15.22
CA GLU A 20 -4.92 17.61 -16.03
C GLU A 20 -5.67 17.77 -17.37
N LYS A 21 -6.88 18.32 -17.31
CA LYS A 21 -7.66 18.55 -18.54
C LYS A 21 -6.94 19.51 -19.49
N ALA A 22 -6.34 20.58 -18.97
CA ALA A 22 -5.59 21.53 -19.77
C ALA A 22 -4.37 20.88 -20.44
N ALA A 23 -3.61 20.08 -19.70
CA ALA A 23 -2.46 19.36 -20.25
C ALA A 23 -2.88 18.27 -21.23
N ASN A 24 -3.88 17.45 -20.90
CA ASN A 24 -4.39 16.39 -21.78
C ASN A 24 -5.14 16.91 -23.03
N SER A 25 -5.45 18.21 -23.11
CA SER A 25 -6.08 18.79 -24.30
C SER A 25 -5.09 19.13 -25.41
N LEU A 26 -3.80 19.06 -25.13
CA LEU A 26 -2.75 19.27 -26.13
C LEU A 26 -2.59 18.03 -27.00
N ASP A 27 -2.60 18.23 -28.32
CA ASP A 27 -2.35 17.15 -29.27
C ASP A 27 -0.89 16.68 -29.15
N GLY A 28 -0.69 15.39 -28.86
CA GLY A 28 0.62 14.79 -28.58
C GLY A 28 0.91 14.56 -27.11
N VAL A 29 0.00 14.87 -26.18
CA VAL A 29 0.08 14.42 -24.79
C VAL A 29 -0.68 13.11 -24.63
N ASP A 30 0.04 12.05 -24.29
CA ASP A 30 -0.52 10.71 -24.06
C ASP A 30 -1.27 10.63 -22.73
N SER A 31 -0.65 11.20 -21.68
CA SER A 31 -1.26 11.25 -20.35
C SER A 31 -0.68 12.40 -19.52
N ALA A 32 -1.53 13.02 -18.71
CA ALA A 32 -1.14 13.99 -17.72
C ALA A 32 -1.83 13.66 -16.38
N ALA A 33 -1.06 13.58 -15.31
CA ALA A 33 -1.53 13.25 -13.97
C ALA A 33 -1.00 14.26 -12.95
N VAL A 34 -1.89 14.81 -12.12
CA VAL A 34 -1.56 15.78 -11.08
C VAL A 34 -1.52 15.12 -9.71
N ASN A 35 -0.43 15.34 -9.00
CA ASN A 35 -0.36 15.07 -7.57
C ASN A 35 -0.64 16.35 -6.76
N LEU A 36 -1.82 16.45 -6.20
CA LEU A 36 -2.23 17.61 -5.39
C LEU A 36 -1.41 17.72 -4.09
N MET A 37 -0.93 16.62 -3.52
CA MET A 37 -0.16 16.59 -2.27
C MET A 37 1.26 17.12 -2.44
N LEU A 38 1.88 16.77 -3.57
CA LEU A 38 3.24 17.21 -3.92
C LEU A 38 3.25 18.49 -4.76
N GLY A 39 2.09 18.93 -5.24
CA GLY A 39 1.97 20.08 -6.14
C GLY A 39 2.67 19.84 -7.49
N THR A 40 2.64 18.62 -8.01
CA THR A 40 3.34 18.25 -9.24
C THR A 40 2.38 17.74 -10.31
N LEU A 41 2.75 17.95 -11.57
CA LEU A 41 2.13 17.40 -12.76
C LEU A 41 3.16 16.52 -13.46
N VAL A 42 2.80 15.26 -13.73
CA VAL A 42 3.60 14.35 -14.55
C VAL A 42 2.90 14.21 -15.89
N CYS A 43 3.60 14.53 -16.97
CA CYS A 43 3.10 14.41 -18.34
C CYS A 43 3.93 13.41 -19.12
N SER A 44 3.25 12.47 -19.78
CA SER A 44 3.82 11.63 -20.83
C SER A 44 3.36 12.19 -22.17
N TYR A 45 4.28 12.54 -23.04
CA TYR A 45 3.99 13.21 -24.31
C TYR A 45 5.01 12.86 -25.40
N ASP A 46 4.61 13.06 -26.63
CA ASP A 46 5.44 12.93 -27.81
C ASP A 46 6.29 14.22 -27.99
N ALA A 47 7.61 14.10 -27.78
CA ALA A 47 8.53 15.24 -27.84
C ALA A 47 8.62 15.90 -29.22
N ASP A 48 8.23 15.17 -30.28
CA ASP A 48 8.21 15.72 -31.66
C ASP A 48 6.98 16.60 -31.91
N LYS A 49 5.92 16.47 -31.08
CA LYS A 49 4.66 17.23 -31.24
C LYS A 49 4.46 18.31 -30.17
N VAL A 50 4.90 18.06 -28.95
CA VAL A 50 4.66 18.95 -27.81
C VAL A 50 5.97 19.28 -27.12
N THR A 51 6.18 20.57 -26.84
CA THR A 51 7.32 21.03 -26.05
C THR A 51 6.94 21.21 -24.58
N PRO A 52 7.88 21.10 -23.62
CA PRO A 52 7.63 21.42 -22.21
C PRO A 52 7.00 22.79 -22.00
N GLN A 53 7.41 23.78 -22.81
CA GLN A 53 6.88 25.14 -22.74
C GLN A 53 5.40 25.23 -23.18
N ALA A 54 4.96 24.39 -24.09
CA ALA A 54 3.55 24.31 -24.49
C ALA A 54 2.67 23.78 -23.35
N ILE A 55 3.17 22.77 -22.60
CA ILE A 55 2.49 22.24 -21.41
C ILE A 55 2.38 23.32 -20.33
N ILE A 56 3.47 24.02 -20.04
CA ILE A 56 3.50 25.15 -19.09
C ILE A 56 2.48 26.20 -19.49
N SER A 57 2.49 26.63 -20.75
CA SER A 57 1.57 27.67 -21.26
C SER A 57 0.09 27.24 -21.16
N ALA A 58 -0.23 25.98 -21.42
CA ALA A 58 -1.58 25.44 -21.28
C ALA A 58 -2.05 25.46 -19.82
N VAL A 59 -1.17 25.09 -18.90
CA VAL A 59 -1.45 25.14 -17.45
C VAL A 59 -1.62 26.60 -17.00
N GLU A 60 -0.79 27.53 -17.45
CA GLU A 60 -0.87 28.97 -17.13
C GLU A 60 -2.16 29.59 -17.70
N ALA A 61 -2.52 29.26 -18.93
CA ALA A 61 -3.77 29.69 -19.53
C ALA A 61 -4.99 29.24 -18.74
N SER A 62 -4.91 28.05 -18.11
CA SER A 62 -5.93 27.55 -17.19
C SER A 62 -5.90 28.24 -15.82
N GLY A 63 -4.91 29.14 -15.58
CA GLY A 63 -4.77 30.05 -14.44
C GLY A 63 -4.05 29.44 -13.25
N TYR A 64 -3.14 28.49 -13.48
CA TYR A 64 -2.19 27.93 -12.48
C TYR A 64 -0.77 28.28 -12.91
N GLY A 65 0.15 28.35 -11.98
CA GLY A 65 1.56 28.48 -12.36
C GLY A 65 2.14 27.09 -12.64
N ALA A 66 3.03 27.00 -13.64
CA ALA A 66 3.77 25.77 -13.90
C ALA A 66 5.24 26.08 -14.18
N ALA A 67 6.14 25.20 -13.75
CA ALA A 67 7.57 25.26 -14.03
C ALA A 67 8.13 23.84 -14.12
N PRO A 68 9.23 23.60 -14.88
CA PRO A 68 9.91 22.31 -14.85
C PRO A 68 10.35 21.97 -13.41
N ALA A 69 10.25 20.70 -13.03
CA ALA A 69 10.74 20.25 -11.74
C ALA A 69 12.27 20.09 -11.83
N ASP A 70 13.00 20.93 -11.11
CA ASP A 70 14.45 20.75 -10.92
C ASP A 70 14.64 19.65 -9.86
N GLU A 71 15.05 18.44 -10.27
CA GLU A 71 15.08 17.24 -9.40
C GLU A 71 16.07 17.37 -8.25
N ASP A 72 17.12 18.16 -8.40
CA ASP A 72 18.26 18.19 -7.48
C ASP A 72 18.14 19.14 -6.25
N LYS A 73 17.14 20.01 -6.16
CA LYS A 73 17.16 21.10 -5.16
C LYS A 73 15.88 21.31 -4.33
N ARG A 74 14.84 20.48 -4.49
CA ARG A 74 13.57 20.75 -3.83
C ARG A 74 13.48 20.13 -2.43
N ASP A 75 13.63 20.94 -1.41
CA ASP A 75 13.34 20.56 -0.03
C ASP A 75 11.82 20.69 0.23
N ILE A 76 11.08 19.66 -0.17
CA ILE A 76 9.61 19.57 -0.02
C ILE A 76 9.18 19.88 1.42
N ARG A 77 9.98 19.46 2.39
CA ARG A 77 9.69 19.67 3.81
C ARG A 77 9.77 21.16 4.16
N ARG A 78 10.82 21.87 3.73
CA ARG A 78 10.96 23.31 3.99
C ARG A 78 9.86 24.12 3.33
N GLU A 79 9.46 23.75 2.11
CA GLU A 79 8.35 24.40 1.41
C GLU A 79 7.02 24.19 2.14
N GLN A 80 6.72 22.96 2.57
CA GLN A 80 5.49 22.65 3.32
C GLN A 80 5.48 23.35 4.69
N GLU A 81 6.58 23.36 5.41
CA GLU A 81 6.70 24.08 6.69
C GLU A 81 6.60 25.59 6.51
N ALA A 82 7.13 26.15 5.43
CA ALA A 82 7.01 27.59 5.11
C ALA A 82 5.55 27.94 4.78
N SER A 83 4.87 27.12 3.96
CA SER A 83 3.45 27.28 3.64
C SER A 83 2.58 27.21 4.89
N ALA A 84 2.76 26.19 5.71
CA ALA A 84 2.03 26.02 6.97
C ALA A 84 2.26 27.20 7.93
N ARG A 85 3.51 27.69 8.06
CA ARG A 85 3.83 28.87 8.87
C ARG A 85 3.19 30.15 8.33
N ALA A 86 3.21 30.36 7.02
CA ALA A 86 2.56 31.50 6.39
C ALA A 86 1.04 31.48 6.63
N MET A 87 0.42 30.31 6.46
CA MET A 87 -1.01 30.14 6.71
C MET A 87 -1.36 30.29 8.20
N GLY A 88 -0.51 29.80 9.11
CA GLY A 88 -0.66 30.00 10.54
C GLY A 88 -0.63 31.47 10.96
N ARG A 89 0.27 32.27 10.41
CA ARG A 89 0.31 33.74 10.63
C ARG A 89 -0.94 34.42 10.11
N ARG A 90 -1.38 34.08 8.90
CA ARG A 90 -2.61 34.59 8.31
C ARG A 90 -3.82 34.27 9.19
N LEU A 91 -3.92 33.03 9.68
CA LEU A 91 -4.97 32.60 10.59
C LEU A 91 -4.94 33.37 11.91
N LEU A 92 -3.76 33.50 12.53
CA LEU A 92 -3.61 34.23 13.80
C LEU A 92 -4.16 35.65 13.69
N TRP A 93 -3.75 36.39 12.68
CA TRP A 93 -4.23 37.77 12.49
C TRP A 93 -5.70 37.84 12.11
N SER A 94 -6.22 36.86 11.36
CA SER A 94 -7.67 36.75 11.09
C SER A 94 -8.46 36.55 12.38
N VAL A 95 -8.00 35.70 13.30
CA VAL A 95 -8.64 35.46 14.61
C VAL A 95 -8.56 36.70 15.49
N VAL A 96 -7.40 37.37 15.54
CA VAL A 96 -7.22 38.62 16.33
C VAL A 96 -8.21 39.71 15.92
N CYS A 97 -8.52 39.83 14.63
CA CYS A 97 -9.52 40.78 14.12
C CYS A 97 -10.96 40.27 14.29
N LEU A 98 -11.17 38.96 14.18
CA LEU A 98 -12.49 38.34 14.28
C LEU A 98 -13.07 38.38 15.69
N VAL A 99 -12.25 38.15 16.72
CA VAL A 99 -12.73 38.10 18.11
C VAL A 99 -13.42 39.42 18.51
N PRO A 100 -12.83 40.63 18.34
CA PRO A 100 -13.50 41.86 18.64
C PRO A 100 -14.71 42.15 17.71
N LEU A 101 -14.62 41.75 16.43
CA LEU A 101 -15.74 41.89 15.48
C LEU A 101 -16.93 41.05 15.97
N PHE A 102 -16.70 39.79 16.34
CA PHE A 102 -17.74 38.91 16.84
C PHE A 102 -18.33 39.40 18.18
N TYR A 103 -17.47 39.87 19.06
CA TYR A 103 -17.91 40.46 20.34
C TYR A 103 -18.84 41.67 20.12
N LEU A 104 -18.49 42.57 19.22
CA LEU A 104 -19.32 43.78 18.94
C LEU A 104 -20.63 43.41 18.25
N SER A 105 -20.63 42.40 17.36
CA SER A 105 -21.83 41.99 16.62
C SER A 105 -22.80 41.15 17.47
N MET A 106 -22.28 40.12 18.16
CA MET A 106 -23.11 39.10 18.84
C MET A 106 -23.11 39.22 20.36
N GLY A 107 -22.22 40.02 20.95
CA GLY A 107 -22.05 40.10 22.39
C GLY A 107 -23.34 40.49 23.17
N HIS A 108 -24.14 41.39 22.60
CA HIS A 108 -25.41 41.80 23.24
C HIS A 108 -26.43 40.64 23.29
N MET A 109 -26.45 39.74 22.30
CA MET A 109 -27.33 38.56 22.30
C MET A 109 -26.87 37.51 23.33
N MET A 110 -25.58 37.52 23.66
CA MET A 110 -24.96 36.61 24.65
C MET A 110 -25.03 37.22 26.09
N GLY A 111 -25.68 38.39 26.28
CA GLY A 111 -25.75 39.05 27.58
C GLY A 111 -24.43 39.69 28.01
N LEU A 112 -23.45 39.85 27.11
CA LEU A 112 -22.18 40.49 27.44
C LEU A 112 -22.31 42.02 27.41
N PRO A 113 -21.58 42.77 28.26
CA PRO A 113 -21.60 44.23 28.24
C PRO A 113 -20.99 44.76 26.93
N VAL A 114 -21.80 45.38 26.09
CA VAL A 114 -21.31 46.04 24.84
C VAL A 114 -21.18 47.55 25.05
N PRO A 115 -20.26 48.23 24.39
CA PRO A 115 -20.06 49.67 24.51
C PRO A 115 -21.33 50.45 24.18
N ALA A 116 -21.69 51.46 24.98
CA ALA A 116 -22.94 52.20 24.84
C ALA A 116 -23.09 52.92 23.50
N PHE A 117 -22.00 53.24 22.78
CA PHE A 117 -22.06 53.85 21.47
C PHE A 117 -22.71 52.95 20.42
N MET A 118 -22.63 51.63 20.57
CA MET A 118 -23.25 50.65 19.68
C MET A 118 -24.77 50.88 19.54
N HIS A 119 -25.43 51.24 20.62
CA HIS A 119 -26.88 51.51 20.62
C HIS A 119 -27.23 52.97 20.33
N ARG A 120 -26.31 53.89 20.66
CA ARG A 120 -26.56 55.34 20.46
C ARG A 120 -26.19 55.84 19.06
N GLN A 121 -25.24 55.20 18.38
CA GLN A 121 -24.72 55.59 17.07
C GLN A 121 -24.62 54.40 16.15
N PRO A 122 -25.72 53.90 15.60
CA PRO A 122 -25.72 52.69 14.75
C PRO A 122 -24.76 52.75 13.55
N LEU A 123 -24.62 53.90 12.91
CA LEU A 123 -23.68 54.08 11.81
C LEU A 123 -22.20 53.95 12.23
N ALA A 124 -21.85 54.53 13.39
CA ALA A 124 -20.51 54.40 13.92
C ALA A 124 -20.21 52.92 14.27
N ALA A 125 -21.19 52.22 14.83
CA ALA A 125 -21.10 50.79 15.14
C ALA A 125 -20.87 49.94 13.85
N ALA A 126 -21.61 50.22 12.77
CA ALA A 126 -21.45 49.56 11.49
C ALA A 126 -20.06 49.86 10.87
N LEU A 127 -19.58 51.09 10.96
CA LEU A 127 -18.23 51.44 10.50
C LEU A 127 -17.12 50.72 11.28
N VAL A 128 -17.25 50.59 12.61
CA VAL A 128 -16.26 49.85 13.40
C VAL A 128 -16.25 48.37 13.00
N GLN A 129 -17.43 47.74 12.80
CA GLN A 129 -17.48 46.35 12.30
C GLN A 129 -16.84 46.23 10.92
N LEU A 130 -17.08 47.16 9.97
CA LEU A 130 -16.44 47.16 8.67
C LEU A 130 -14.91 47.27 8.80
N VAL A 131 -14.40 48.23 9.61
CA VAL A 131 -12.96 48.42 9.85
C VAL A 131 -12.31 47.18 10.40
N LEU A 132 -12.96 46.43 11.31
CA LEU A 132 -12.44 45.15 11.81
C LEU A 132 -12.54 44.02 10.79
N CYS A 133 -13.52 44.06 9.88
CA CYS A 133 -13.68 43.08 8.82
C CYS A 133 -12.64 43.22 7.71
N VAL A 134 -12.30 44.47 7.33
CA VAL A 134 -11.37 44.75 6.20
C VAL A 134 -10.03 44.04 6.31
N PRO A 135 -9.31 44.04 7.45
CA PRO A 135 -8.07 43.25 7.58
C PRO A 135 -8.27 41.76 7.30
N ILE A 136 -9.39 41.16 7.74
CA ILE A 136 -9.71 39.76 7.47
C ILE A 136 -9.88 39.51 5.97
N LEU A 137 -10.53 40.41 5.27
CA LEU A 137 -10.71 40.36 3.81
C LEU A 137 -9.37 40.47 3.07
N ILE A 138 -8.52 41.43 3.48
CA ILE A 138 -7.19 41.61 2.88
C ILE A 138 -6.31 40.38 3.08
N LEU A 139 -6.25 39.87 4.30
CA LEU A 139 -5.51 38.64 4.63
C LEU A 139 -6.00 37.43 3.83
N ASN A 140 -7.29 37.37 3.55
CA ASN A 140 -7.96 36.26 2.88
C ASN A 140 -8.34 36.56 1.42
N ARG A 141 -7.76 37.63 0.80
CA ARG A 141 -8.08 38.08 -0.58
C ARG A 141 -7.98 36.97 -1.63
N ALA A 142 -7.10 35.97 -1.39
CA ALA A 142 -6.92 34.86 -2.32
C ALA A 142 -8.22 34.09 -2.59
N TYR A 143 -9.14 33.98 -1.61
CA TYR A 143 -10.44 33.34 -1.83
C TYR A 143 -11.27 34.07 -2.88
N PHE A 144 -11.25 35.39 -2.86
CA PHE A 144 -12.01 36.23 -3.82
C PHE A 144 -11.34 36.21 -5.20
N THR A 145 -10.03 36.48 -5.27
CA THR A 145 -9.31 36.56 -6.55
C THR A 145 -9.32 35.24 -7.28
N VAL A 146 -9.03 34.13 -6.61
CA VAL A 146 -9.08 32.78 -7.20
C VAL A 146 -10.51 32.33 -7.43
N GLY A 147 -11.39 32.50 -6.44
CA GLY A 147 -12.78 32.04 -6.51
C GLY A 147 -13.57 32.68 -7.65
N PHE A 148 -13.53 33.99 -7.80
CA PHE A 148 -14.23 34.70 -8.91
C PHE A 148 -13.57 34.44 -10.27
N SER A 149 -12.22 34.43 -10.33
CA SER A 149 -11.53 34.14 -11.58
C SER A 149 -11.95 32.76 -12.12
N ARG A 150 -12.07 31.73 -11.25
CA ARG A 150 -12.50 30.38 -11.61
C ARG A 150 -13.99 30.35 -12.00
N LEU A 151 -14.82 31.03 -11.25
CA LEU A 151 -16.24 31.13 -11.55
C LEU A 151 -16.49 31.70 -12.96
N PHE A 152 -15.82 32.80 -13.31
CA PHE A 152 -15.97 33.43 -14.60
C PHE A 152 -15.35 32.64 -15.76
N LYS A 153 -14.35 31.79 -15.47
CA LYS A 153 -13.78 30.86 -16.46
C LYS A 153 -14.60 29.55 -16.62
N GLY A 154 -15.80 29.46 -16.01
CA GLY A 154 -16.66 28.27 -16.10
C GLY A 154 -16.13 27.04 -15.35
N ALA A 155 -15.20 27.25 -14.42
CA ALA A 155 -14.53 26.21 -13.65
C ALA A 155 -14.64 26.46 -12.14
N PRO A 156 -15.86 26.64 -11.60
CA PRO A 156 -16.05 26.98 -10.19
C PRO A 156 -15.47 25.90 -9.26
N ASN A 157 -14.84 26.35 -8.20
CA ASN A 157 -14.18 25.52 -7.21
C ASN A 157 -14.65 25.87 -5.79
N MET A 158 -14.03 25.28 -4.79
CA MET A 158 -14.30 25.55 -3.37
C MET A 158 -14.16 27.05 -3.05
N ASP A 159 -13.10 27.69 -3.54
CA ASP A 159 -12.87 29.12 -3.28
C ASP A 159 -13.99 29.98 -3.90
N SER A 160 -14.62 29.53 -4.99
CA SER A 160 -15.79 30.17 -5.60
C SER A 160 -17.01 30.16 -4.67
N LEU A 161 -17.28 29.04 -3.98
CA LEU A 161 -18.40 28.96 -3.03
C LEU A 161 -18.17 29.88 -1.83
N VAL A 162 -16.94 29.86 -1.27
CA VAL A 162 -16.56 30.73 -0.16
C VAL A 162 -16.62 32.21 -0.56
N ALA A 163 -16.10 32.55 -1.75
CA ALA A 163 -16.13 33.90 -2.27
C ALA A 163 -17.55 34.40 -2.48
N LEU A 164 -18.44 33.60 -3.07
CA LEU A 164 -19.86 33.96 -3.28
C LEU A 164 -20.58 34.19 -1.94
N GLY A 165 -20.40 33.24 -0.98
CA GLY A 165 -21.03 33.35 0.33
C GLY A 165 -20.58 34.59 1.11
N ALA A 166 -19.25 34.82 1.19
CA ALA A 166 -18.70 35.97 1.87
C ALA A 166 -19.06 37.29 1.18
N ALA A 167 -18.95 37.34 -0.16
CA ALA A 167 -19.30 38.53 -0.92
C ALA A 167 -20.80 38.89 -0.81
N ALA A 168 -21.68 37.91 -0.82
CA ALA A 168 -23.13 38.15 -0.64
C ALA A 168 -23.42 38.81 0.72
N GLY A 169 -22.82 38.33 1.81
CA GLY A 169 -22.94 38.95 3.14
C GLY A 169 -22.34 40.35 3.19
N LEU A 170 -21.20 40.58 2.56
CA LEU A 170 -20.55 41.91 2.49
C LEU A 170 -21.39 42.93 1.72
N VAL A 171 -21.84 42.53 0.53
CA VAL A 171 -22.67 43.45 -0.33
C VAL A 171 -23.95 43.83 0.38
N TYR A 172 -24.64 42.85 1.01
CA TYR A 172 -25.83 43.12 1.81
C TYR A 172 -25.53 44.13 2.94
N SER A 173 -24.48 43.89 3.71
CA SER A 173 -24.10 44.74 4.85
C SER A 173 -23.72 46.17 4.40
N LEU A 174 -23.08 46.32 3.26
CA LEU A 174 -22.76 47.63 2.68
C LEU A 174 -24.01 48.37 2.20
N ILE A 175 -25.01 47.67 1.63
CA ILE A 175 -26.31 48.24 1.25
C ILE A 175 -27.06 48.71 2.51
N GLU A 176 -27.20 47.86 3.56
CA GLU A 176 -27.84 48.20 4.80
C GLU A 176 -27.18 49.41 5.51
N MET A 177 -25.84 49.46 5.46
CA MET A 177 -25.10 50.60 6.01
C MET A 177 -25.35 51.87 5.18
N GLY A 178 -25.46 51.75 3.85
CA GLY A 178 -25.84 52.88 2.99
C GLY A 178 -27.25 53.40 3.26
N LEU A 179 -28.22 52.50 3.43
CA LEU A 179 -29.60 52.86 3.77
C LEU A 179 -29.70 53.52 5.18
N LEU A 180 -28.88 53.04 6.13
CA LEU A 180 -28.77 53.67 7.47
C LEU A 180 -28.17 55.10 7.36
N ALA A 181 -27.11 55.28 6.57
CA ALA A 181 -26.51 56.62 6.35
C ALA A 181 -27.45 57.58 5.64
N ALA A 182 -28.33 57.05 4.77
CA ALA A 182 -29.37 57.84 4.08
C ALA A 182 -30.61 58.12 4.99
N GLY A 183 -30.63 57.60 6.23
CA GLY A 183 -31.74 57.81 7.17
C GLY A 183 -33.02 57.02 6.82
N GLN A 184 -32.93 56.03 5.89
CA GLN A 184 -34.07 55.21 5.48
C GLN A 184 -34.35 54.04 6.44
N VAL A 185 -33.37 53.68 7.26
CA VAL A 185 -33.45 52.65 8.28
C VAL A 185 -33.16 53.28 9.65
N THR A 186 -34.00 53.04 10.65
CA THR A 186 -33.83 53.50 12.01
C THR A 186 -33.51 52.32 12.93
N GLY A 187 -32.49 52.48 13.78
CA GLY A 187 -32.02 51.43 14.70
C GLY A 187 -30.78 50.71 14.18
N MET A 188 -30.42 49.62 14.87
CA MET A 188 -29.24 48.80 14.51
C MET A 188 -29.60 47.88 13.36
N PRO A 189 -28.95 48.02 12.15
CA PRO A 189 -29.21 47.11 11.07
C PRO A 189 -28.58 45.76 11.33
N ASP A 190 -29.18 44.74 10.77
CA ASP A 190 -28.62 43.36 10.81
C ASP A 190 -27.49 43.22 9.76
N LEU A 191 -26.27 43.35 10.23
CA LEU A 191 -25.08 43.27 9.39
C LEU A 191 -24.53 41.84 9.37
N TYR A 192 -23.82 41.48 8.27
CA TYR A 192 -23.19 40.17 8.06
C TYR A 192 -21.65 40.26 7.98
N PHE A 193 -21.05 41.39 8.46
CA PHE A 193 -19.59 41.54 8.47
C PHE A 193 -18.89 40.45 9.29
N GLU A 194 -19.46 40.13 10.47
CA GLU A 194 -18.97 39.05 11.32
C GLU A 194 -19.12 37.68 10.66
N SER A 195 -20.23 37.44 9.95
CA SER A 195 -20.50 36.19 9.26
C SER A 195 -19.49 35.99 8.10
N ALA A 196 -19.22 37.01 7.30
CA ALA A 196 -18.23 36.99 6.24
C ALA A 196 -16.82 36.75 6.81
N GLY A 197 -16.44 37.47 7.88
CA GLY A 197 -15.17 37.29 8.57
C GLY A 197 -15.02 35.89 9.19
N MET A 198 -16.10 35.37 9.78
CA MET A 198 -16.15 34.03 10.39
C MET A 198 -15.98 32.93 9.33
N ILE A 199 -16.73 33.01 8.22
CA ILE A 199 -16.62 32.05 7.11
C ILE A 199 -15.18 31.98 6.60
N LEU A 200 -14.55 33.12 6.28
CA LEU A 200 -13.18 33.19 5.79
C LEU A 200 -12.18 32.64 6.81
N THR A 201 -12.36 32.97 8.09
CA THR A 201 -11.46 32.50 9.15
C THR A 201 -11.61 31.02 9.40
N LEU A 202 -12.83 30.47 9.52
CA LEU A 202 -13.08 29.05 9.73
C LEU A 202 -12.61 28.19 8.55
N VAL A 203 -12.82 28.65 7.31
CA VAL A 203 -12.27 28.00 6.13
C VAL A 203 -10.72 27.99 6.18
N THR A 204 -10.12 29.09 6.64
CA THR A 204 -8.66 29.17 6.81
C THR A 204 -8.17 28.25 7.92
N VAL A 205 -8.93 28.03 9.02
CA VAL A 205 -8.66 27.00 10.03
C VAL A 205 -8.63 25.63 9.38
N GLY A 206 -9.66 25.30 8.59
CA GLY A 206 -9.73 24.03 7.88
C GLY A 206 -8.52 23.80 6.97
N LYS A 207 -8.16 24.80 6.16
CA LYS A 207 -6.97 24.73 5.26
C LYS A 207 -5.65 24.67 6.05
N TYR A 208 -5.52 25.36 7.17
CA TYR A 208 -4.33 25.27 8.01
C TYR A 208 -4.15 23.87 8.61
N LEU A 209 -5.23 23.26 9.13
CA LEU A 209 -5.21 21.91 9.66
C LEU A 209 -4.91 20.89 8.55
N GLU A 210 -5.43 21.12 7.34
CA GLU A 210 -5.15 20.33 6.16
C GLU A 210 -3.66 20.37 5.80
N GLU A 211 -3.06 21.57 5.66
CA GLU A 211 -1.64 21.73 5.34
C GLU A 211 -0.73 21.09 6.40
N ARG A 212 -1.04 21.32 7.67
CA ARG A 212 -0.31 20.67 8.77
C ARG A 212 -0.40 19.14 8.73
N SER A 213 -1.52 18.62 8.28
CA SER A 213 -1.74 17.17 8.16
C SER A 213 -1.08 16.58 6.94
N LYS A 214 -0.99 17.31 5.83
CA LYS A 214 -0.22 16.90 4.63
C LYS A 214 1.25 16.64 4.98
N GLY A 215 1.89 17.53 5.73
CA GLY A 215 3.27 17.33 6.19
C GLY A 215 3.48 16.06 7.03
N LYS A 216 2.47 15.64 7.82
CA LYS A 216 2.54 14.36 8.53
C LYS A 216 2.38 13.17 7.58
N THR A 217 1.64 13.30 6.52
CA THR A 217 1.36 12.22 5.56
C THR A 217 2.59 11.87 4.73
N THR A 218 3.39 12.86 4.32
CA THR A 218 4.64 12.66 3.57
C THR A 218 5.83 12.22 4.44
N GLY A 219 5.62 12.06 5.74
CA GLY A 219 6.68 11.75 6.69
C GLY A 219 7.45 10.44 6.41
N ALA A 220 6.83 9.44 5.76
CA ALA A 220 7.52 8.20 5.38
C ALA A 220 8.58 8.46 4.28
N ILE A 221 8.22 9.23 3.25
CA ILE A 221 9.16 9.62 2.18
C ILE A 221 10.30 10.45 2.76
N THR A 222 9.97 11.43 3.62
CA THR A 222 10.97 12.27 4.29
C THR A 222 11.90 11.46 5.21
N ALA A 223 11.37 10.42 5.88
CA ALA A 223 12.18 9.55 6.73
C ALA A 223 13.19 8.74 5.91
N LEU A 224 12.79 8.23 4.73
CA LEU A 224 13.70 7.54 3.82
C LEU A 224 14.77 8.48 3.24
N LEU A 225 14.40 9.69 2.85
CA LEU A 225 15.36 10.72 2.41
C LEU A 225 16.39 11.03 3.49
N ALA A 226 16.01 11.03 4.76
CA ALA A 226 16.91 11.25 5.89
C ALA A 226 17.86 10.08 6.19
N LEU A 227 17.69 8.93 5.52
CA LEU A 227 18.60 7.78 5.65
C LEU A 227 19.89 7.96 4.84
N ALA A 228 19.88 8.70 3.74
CA ALA A 228 21.09 8.99 2.97
C ALA A 228 22.02 9.91 3.79
N PRO A 229 23.30 9.57 3.91
CA PRO A 229 24.28 10.48 4.53
C PRO A 229 24.62 11.63 3.57
N ASP A 230 24.76 12.84 4.12
CA ASP A 230 25.12 14.03 3.33
C ASP A 230 26.56 14.00 2.83
N VAL A 231 27.45 13.30 3.53
CA VAL A 231 28.89 13.21 3.24
C VAL A 231 29.38 11.77 3.30
N ALA A 232 30.41 11.51 2.52
CA ALA A 232 31.06 10.21 2.43
C ALA A 232 32.58 10.35 2.42
N VAL A 233 33.31 9.30 2.80
CA VAL A 233 34.75 9.21 2.69
C VAL A 233 35.10 8.39 1.45
N VAL A 234 35.81 8.98 0.51
CA VAL A 234 36.30 8.33 -0.71
C VAL A 234 37.81 8.31 -0.76
N ARG A 235 38.39 7.31 -1.45
CA ARG A 235 39.84 7.28 -1.68
C ARG A 235 40.14 7.83 -3.06
N ARG A 236 40.78 9.01 -3.11
CA ARG A 236 41.25 9.64 -4.35
C ARG A 236 42.77 9.75 -4.30
N SER A 237 43.44 9.23 -5.32
CA SER A 237 44.93 9.25 -5.41
C SER A 237 45.65 8.71 -4.17
N GLY A 238 45.10 7.67 -3.53
CA GLY A 238 45.68 7.02 -2.34
C GLY A 238 45.38 7.70 -0.99
N THR A 239 44.74 8.89 -1.01
CA THR A 239 44.35 9.62 0.22
C THR A 239 42.87 9.57 0.46
N GLU A 240 42.47 9.56 1.73
CA GLU A 240 41.05 9.62 2.12
C GLU A 240 40.59 11.08 2.10
N VAL A 241 39.51 11.34 1.38
CA VAL A 241 38.90 12.67 1.23
C VAL A 241 37.41 12.58 1.58
N THR A 242 36.95 13.48 2.44
CA THR A 242 35.50 13.61 2.68
C THR A 242 34.87 14.47 1.59
N VAL A 243 33.87 13.94 0.94
CA VAL A 243 33.14 14.62 -0.15
C VAL A 243 31.62 14.59 0.16
N ALA A 244 30.87 15.48 -0.45
CA ALA A 244 29.41 15.37 -0.44
C ALA A 244 28.99 14.11 -1.24
N THR A 245 27.95 13.43 -0.78
CA THR A 245 27.51 12.14 -1.36
C THR A 245 27.13 12.28 -2.84
N ASP A 246 26.61 13.41 -3.26
CA ASP A 246 26.28 13.76 -4.65
C ASP A 246 27.49 13.93 -5.58
N GLN A 247 28.71 14.08 -5.02
CA GLN A 247 29.97 14.20 -5.75
C GLN A 247 30.72 12.89 -5.96
N ILE A 248 30.18 11.77 -5.48
CA ILE A 248 30.73 10.43 -5.69
C ILE A 248 30.46 10.01 -7.13
N LYS A 249 31.49 9.46 -7.78
CA LYS A 249 31.38 8.92 -9.15
C LYS A 249 31.40 7.40 -9.14
N ALA A 250 30.72 6.80 -10.09
CA ALA A 250 30.81 5.36 -10.31
C ALA A 250 32.28 4.94 -10.52
N GLY A 251 32.67 3.83 -9.90
CA GLY A 251 34.03 3.31 -9.90
C GLY A 251 34.95 3.87 -8.80
N GLU A 252 34.54 4.89 -8.04
CA GLU A 252 35.31 5.39 -6.90
C GLU A 252 35.26 4.42 -5.70
N THR A 253 36.36 4.35 -4.96
CA THR A 253 36.40 3.55 -3.73
C THR A 253 35.86 4.36 -2.54
N VAL A 254 34.78 3.87 -1.97
CA VAL A 254 34.12 4.43 -0.79
C VAL A 254 34.54 3.66 0.46
N ILE A 255 34.79 4.36 1.54
CA ILE A 255 35.22 3.81 2.83
C ILE A 255 34.11 3.99 3.84
N VAL A 256 33.64 2.88 4.40
CA VAL A 256 32.60 2.87 5.45
C VAL A 256 33.17 2.27 6.71
N ARG A 257 33.07 3.03 7.82
CA ARG A 257 33.52 2.62 9.14
C ARG A 257 32.35 2.24 10.02
N GLN A 258 32.61 1.49 11.07
CA GLN A 258 31.61 1.08 12.05
C GLN A 258 30.73 2.26 12.49
N GLY A 259 29.41 2.06 12.51
CA GLY A 259 28.41 3.09 12.81
C GLY A 259 28.12 4.02 11.63
N GLY A 260 28.89 3.93 10.54
CA GLY A 260 28.68 4.73 9.33
C GLY A 260 27.55 4.18 8.47
N ARG A 261 26.85 5.09 7.78
CA ARG A 261 25.89 4.73 6.75
C ARG A 261 26.57 4.57 5.41
N ILE A 262 26.13 3.58 4.63
CA ILE A 262 26.61 3.34 3.28
C ILE A 262 26.03 4.42 2.36
N PRO A 263 26.87 5.24 1.68
CA PRO A 263 26.37 6.42 0.96
C PRO A 263 25.80 6.12 -0.43
N VAL A 264 26.30 5.07 -1.10
CA VAL A 264 25.95 4.69 -2.48
C VAL A 264 25.91 3.16 -2.59
N ASP A 265 25.26 2.62 -3.62
CA ASP A 265 25.31 1.18 -3.85
C ASP A 265 26.65 0.77 -4.44
N GLY A 266 27.17 -0.38 -4.01
CA GLY A 266 28.46 -0.84 -4.51
C GLY A 266 28.80 -2.26 -4.10
N THR A 267 29.97 -2.69 -4.55
CA THR A 267 30.53 -4.01 -4.27
C THR A 267 31.70 -3.89 -3.30
N VAL A 268 31.71 -4.68 -2.23
CA VAL A 268 32.80 -4.72 -1.26
C VAL A 268 34.04 -5.28 -1.91
N VAL A 269 35.15 -4.53 -1.85
CA VAL A 269 36.45 -4.95 -2.40
C VAL A 269 37.36 -5.46 -1.28
N LYS A 270 37.28 -4.82 -0.10
CA LYS A 270 38.15 -5.16 1.03
C LYS A 270 37.43 -4.93 2.35
N GLY A 271 37.76 -5.77 3.33
CA GLY A 271 37.18 -5.72 4.66
C GLY A 271 36.03 -6.71 4.83
N SER A 272 35.46 -6.72 6.03
CA SER A 272 34.28 -7.49 6.39
C SER A 272 33.54 -6.78 7.51
N GLY A 273 32.24 -7.03 7.61
CA GLY A 273 31.43 -6.46 8.69
C GLY A 273 29.95 -6.81 8.57
N SER A 274 29.20 -6.56 9.62
CA SER A 274 27.76 -6.79 9.67
C SER A 274 27.03 -5.48 9.34
N VAL A 275 26.12 -5.54 8.40
CA VAL A 275 25.32 -4.41 7.91
C VAL A 275 23.87 -4.59 8.31
N ASP A 276 23.31 -3.60 8.97
CA ASP A 276 21.87 -3.51 9.25
C ASP A 276 21.15 -2.94 8.01
N GLU A 277 20.39 -3.79 7.36
CA GLU A 277 19.57 -3.46 6.19
C GLU A 277 18.09 -3.23 6.55
N SER A 278 17.73 -3.25 7.83
CA SER A 278 16.35 -3.21 8.33
C SER A 278 15.56 -1.99 7.85
N ALA A 279 16.23 -0.86 7.62
CA ALA A 279 15.61 0.36 7.12
C ALA A 279 15.03 0.22 5.70
N LEU A 280 15.57 -0.69 4.89
CA LEU A 280 15.14 -0.95 3.50
C LEU A 280 14.37 -2.26 3.37
N THR A 281 14.86 -3.31 4.03
CA THR A 281 14.28 -4.65 3.92
C THR A 281 13.24 -4.95 5.00
N GLY A 282 13.29 -4.24 6.13
CA GLY A 282 12.48 -4.51 7.31
C GLY A 282 12.94 -5.75 8.11
N GLU A 283 14.07 -6.36 7.74
CA GLU A 283 14.67 -7.50 8.47
C GLU A 283 15.59 -6.99 9.58
N SER A 284 15.37 -7.45 10.82
CA SER A 284 16.12 -6.97 11.98
C SER A 284 17.49 -7.64 12.18
N MET A 285 17.77 -8.74 11.45
CA MET A 285 19.05 -9.43 11.54
C MET A 285 20.08 -8.78 10.63
N PRO A 286 21.23 -8.30 11.18
CA PRO A 286 22.32 -7.77 10.36
C PRO A 286 22.87 -8.83 9.40
N VAL A 287 23.19 -8.41 8.19
CA VAL A 287 23.75 -9.28 7.13
C VAL A 287 25.27 -9.13 7.12
N GLU A 288 25.97 -10.25 7.13
CA GLU A 288 27.43 -10.26 7.03
C GLU A 288 27.87 -9.97 5.58
N LYS A 289 28.76 -8.99 5.41
CA LYS A 289 29.32 -8.58 4.12
C LYS A 289 30.81 -8.84 4.12
N THR A 290 31.28 -9.48 3.06
CA THR A 290 32.68 -9.81 2.80
C THR A 290 33.07 -9.33 1.40
N ALA A 291 34.32 -9.44 1.03
CA ALA A 291 34.77 -9.10 -0.33
C ALA A 291 33.93 -9.83 -1.38
N GLY A 292 33.43 -9.11 -2.40
CA GLY A 292 32.50 -9.57 -3.41
C GLY A 292 31.01 -9.40 -3.05
N SER A 293 30.66 -9.11 -1.80
CA SER A 293 29.27 -8.86 -1.39
C SER A 293 28.79 -7.49 -1.89
N LYS A 294 27.50 -7.42 -2.28
CA LYS A 294 26.86 -6.14 -2.59
C LYS A 294 26.44 -5.41 -1.33
N ALA A 295 26.69 -4.11 -1.28
CA ALA A 295 26.29 -3.21 -0.20
C ALA A 295 25.34 -2.15 -0.76
N VAL A 296 24.23 -1.90 -0.06
CA VAL A 296 23.15 -1.03 -0.50
C VAL A 296 23.19 0.30 0.26
N SER A 297 22.94 1.39 -0.46
CA SER A 297 22.89 2.75 0.12
C SER A 297 21.87 2.86 1.25
N ALA A 298 22.13 3.78 2.20
CA ALA A 298 21.32 4.04 3.40
C ALA A 298 21.31 2.96 4.49
N THR A 299 21.94 1.81 4.28
CA THR A 299 22.14 0.78 5.30
C THR A 299 23.26 1.15 6.26
N VAL A 300 23.32 0.55 7.44
CA VAL A 300 24.25 0.93 8.51
C VAL A 300 25.24 -0.18 8.79
N LEU A 301 26.53 0.12 8.72
CA LEU A 301 27.58 -0.82 9.14
C LEU A 301 27.64 -0.88 10.67
N THR A 302 27.09 -1.93 11.26
CA THR A 302 27.01 -2.11 12.72
C THR A 302 28.33 -2.55 13.34
N SER A 303 29.12 -3.35 12.61
CA SER A 303 30.45 -3.79 13.05
C SER A 303 31.36 -3.97 11.84
N GLY A 304 32.67 -3.80 12.05
CA GLY A 304 33.66 -4.02 11.02
C GLY A 304 34.06 -2.78 10.22
N TYR A 305 34.63 -2.99 9.05
CA TYR A 305 35.17 -1.97 8.13
C TYR A 305 34.98 -2.45 6.70
N LEU A 306 34.52 -1.58 5.84
CA LEU A 306 34.31 -1.91 4.41
C LEU A 306 34.97 -0.87 3.50
N GLU A 307 35.73 -1.35 2.51
CA GLU A 307 36.07 -0.59 1.33
C GLU A 307 35.25 -1.16 0.17
N MET A 308 34.48 -0.33 -0.50
CA MET A 308 33.59 -0.74 -1.58
C MET A 308 33.78 0.12 -2.81
N THR A 309 33.62 -0.46 -3.99
CA THR A 309 33.56 0.30 -5.25
C THR A 309 32.15 0.77 -5.45
N ALA A 310 31.94 2.06 -5.74
CA ALA A 310 30.64 2.61 -6.07
C ALA A 310 30.16 2.10 -7.42
N ASP A 311 29.10 1.32 -7.44
CA ASP A 311 28.49 0.76 -8.66
C ASP A 311 27.39 1.69 -9.20
N ARG A 312 26.49 2.18 -8.30
CA ARG A 312 25.40 3.11 -8.62
C ARG A 312 25.46 4.32 -7.70
N VAL A 313 25.33 5.50 -8.28
CA VAL A 313 25.47 6.78 -7.58
C VAL A 313 24.29 7.72 -7.87
N GLY A 314 24.04 8.69 -7.00
CA GLY A 314 23.01 9.71 -7.20
C GLY A 314 21.59 9.14 -7.38
N ALA A 315 20.97 9.47 -8.49
CA ALA A 315 19.59 9.03 -8.82
C ALA A 315 19.46 7.52 -9.07
N ASP A 316 20.56 6.83 -9.38
CA ASP A 316 20.55 5.40 -9.72
C ASP A 316 20.71 4.49 -8.49
N THR A 317 20.93 5.04 -7.30
CA THR A 317 21.01 4.25 -6.07
C THR A 317 19.66 3.59 -5.75
N THR A 318 19.69 2.41 -5.12
CA THR A 318 18.51 1.67 -4.70
C THR A 318 17.57 2.53 -3.84
N LEU A 319 18.11 3.33 -2.90
CA LEU A 319 17.31 4.26 -2.11
C LEU A 319 16.61 5.30 -2.98
N SER A 320 17.32 5.92 -3.93
CA SER A 320 16.74 6.91 -4.85
C SER A 320 15.64 6.29 -5.72
N GLN A 321 15.82 5.07 -6.19
CA GLN A 321 14.79 4.33 -6.93
C GLN A 321 13.56 4.04 -6.08
N ILE A 322 13.73 3.61 -4.81
CA ILE A 322 12.62 3.41 -3.86
C ILE A 322 11.82 4.70 -3.68
N ILE A 323 12.50 5.82 -3.42
CA ILE A 323 11.87 7.14 -3.25
C ILE A 323 11.11 7.53 -4.52
N ARG A 324 11.71 7.36 -5.70
CA ARG A 324 11.09 7.64 -6.99
C ARG A 324 9.82 6.81 -7.21
N LEU A 325 9.87 5.51 -6.91
CA LEU A 325 8.69 4.63 -7.01
C LEU A 325 7.57 5.07 -6.07
N MET A 326 7.89 5.47 -4.83
CA MET A 326 6.90 5.99 -3.89
C MET A 326 6.28 7.31 -4.34
N GLU A 327 7.08 8.23 -4.89
CA GLU A 327 6.59 9.48 -5.47
C GLU A 327 5.69 9.21 -6.68
N GLN A 328 6.07 8.28 -7.54
CA GLN A 328 5.30 7.85 -8.68
C GLN A 328 3.96 7.25 -8.25
N ALA A 329 3.95 6.35 -7.26
CA ALA A 329 2.74 5.79 -6.68
C ALA A 329 1.81 6.88 -6.13
N ALA A 330 2.38 7.86 -5.42
CA ALA A 330 1.62 8.98 -4.88
C ALA A 330 1.10 9.93 -5.98
N SER A 331 1.75 9.98 -7.15
CA SER A 331 1.36 10.86 -8.27
C SER A 331 0.30 10.25 -9.19
N THR A 332 0.18 8.92 -9.22
CA THR A 332 -0.83 8.26 -10.06
C THR A 332 -2.21 8.33 -9.40
N LYS A 333 -3.26 8.39 -10.22
CA LYS A 333 -4.65 8.40 -9.74
C LYS A 333 -5.28 7.01 -9.81
N ALA A 334 -5.72 6.53 -8.67
CA ALA A 334 -6.55 5.33 -8.60
C ALA A 334 -7.90 5.53 -9.34
N PRO A 335 -8.50 4.47 -9.92
CA PRO A 335 -9.82 4.55 -10.55
C PRO A 335 -10.90 5.18 -9.67
N ILE A 336 -10.90 4.87 -8.37
CA ILE A 336 -11.82 5.46 -7.39
C ILE A 336 -11.65 6.98 -7.24
N SER A 337 -10.43 7.50 -7.39
CA SER A 337 -10.15 8.94 -7.37
C SER A 337 -10.75 9.65 -8.58
N ARG A 338 -10.64 9.04 -9.76
CA ARG A 338 -11.22 9.58 -11.00
C ARG A 338 -12.73 9.71 -10.92
N LEU A 339 -13.39 8.75 -10.27
CA LEU A 339 -14.84 8.83 -10.01
C LEU A 339 -15.18 9.99 -9.07
N ALA A 340 -14.44 10.16 -7.98
CA ALA A 340 -14.63 11.25 -7.04
C ALA A 340 -14.45 12.63 -7.71
N ASP A 341 -13.45 12.77 -8.60
CA ASP A 341 -13.20 14.01 -9.35
C ASP A 341 -14.35 14.33 -10.31
N LYS A 342 -14.90 13.34 -11.02
CA LYS A 342 -16.08 13.51 -11.90
C LYS A 342 -17.29 14.00 -11.10
N ILE A 343 -17.53 13.40 -9.94
CA ILE A 343 -18.64 13.83 -9.07
C ILE A 343 -18.43 15.27 -8.61
N SER A 344 -17.22 15.64 -8.19
CA SER A 344 -16.87 16.99 -7.73
C SER A 344 -17.10 18.06 -8.81
N ALA A 345 -16.80 17.74 -10.06
CA ALA A 345 -16.96 18.67 -11.18
C ALA A 345 -18.44 19.07 -11.43
N VAL A 346 -19.37 18.14 -11.19
CA VAL A 346 -20.82 18.39 -11.32
C VAL A 346 -21.39 19.00 -10.03
N PHE A 347 -20.85 18.63 -8.90
CA PHE A 347 -21.39 18.98 -7.58
C PHE A 347 -21.39 20.49 -7.33
N VAL A 348 -20.29 21.19 -7.63
CA VAL A 348 -20.18 22.64 -7.35
C VAL A 348 -21.20 23.47 -8.13
N PRO A 349 -21.37 23.32 -9.46
CA PRO A 349 -22.44 23.99 -10.20
C PRO A 349 -23.83 23.65 -9.68
N ALA A 350 -24.09 22.39 -9.36
CA ALA A 350 -25.38 21.94 -8.80
C ALA A 350 -25.71 22.64 -7.48
N VAL A 351 -24.73 22.76 -6.60
CA VAL A 351 -24.90 23.44 -5.30
C VAL A 351 -25.19 24.92 -5.47
N ILE A 352 -24.51 25.61 -6.38
CA ILE A 352 -24.79 27.02 -6.68
C ILE A 352 -26.26 27.16 -7.13
N SER A 353 -26.70 26.26 -8.01
CA SER A 353 -28.09 26.25 -8.48
C SER A 353 -29.09 25.99 -7.34
N ILE A 354 -28.78 25.05 -6.44
CA ILE A 354 -29.62 24.74 -5.26
C ILE A 354 -29.67 25.94 -4.31
N ALA A 355 -28.55 26.62 -4.07
CA ALA A 355 -28.52 27.79 -3.19
C ALA A 355 -29.38 28.93 -3.72
N VAL A 356 -29.28 29.21 -5.03
CA VAL A 356 -30.10 30.24 -5.70
C VAL A 356 -31.57 29.85 -5.69
N ALA A 357 -31.89 28.59 -6.03
CA ALA A 357 -33.26 28.09 -6.05
C ALA A 357 -33.90 28.11 -4.65
N ALA A 358 -33.18 27.72 -3.61
CA ALA A 358 -33.67 27.78 -2.24
C ALA A 358 -33.94 29.21 -1.78
N ALA A 359 -33.02 30.14 -2.06
CA ALA A 359 -33.19 31.56 -1.72
C ALA A 359 -34.42 32.17 -2.47
N LEU A 360 -34.59 31.85 -3.74
CA LEU A 360 -35.75 32.31 -4.54
C LEU A 360 -37.06 31.69 -4.06
N LEU A 361 -37.08 30.40 -3.72
CA LEU A 361 -38.25 29.71 -3.20
C LEU A 361 -38.75 30.37 -1.92
N TRP A 362 -37.84 30.65 -0.98
CA TRP A 362 -38.19 31.33 0.29
C TRP A 362 -38.63 32.78 0.07
N ALA A 363 -38.06 33.47 -0.93
CA ALA A 363 -38.47 34.84 -1.25
C ALA A 363 -39.89 34.88 -1.86
N THR A 364 -40.20 33.92 -2.74
CA THR A 364 -41.46 33.93 -3.54
C THR A 364 -42.59 33.20 -2.85
N VAL A 365 -42.40 31.92 -2.51
CA VAL A 365 -43.42 31.05 -1.90
C VAL A 365 -43.44 31.21 -0.38
N GLY A 366 -42.28 31.31 0.26
CA GLY A 366 -42.14 31.49 1.69
C GLY A 366 -42.46 32.90 2.20
N GLY A 367 -42.49 33.89 1.32
CA GLY A 367 -42.75 35.31 1.68
C GLY A 367 -41.74 35.88 2.69
N MET A 368 -40.53 35.29 2.78
CA MET A 368 -39.53 35.64 3.77
C MET A 368 -38.69 36.86 3.27
N GLY A 369 -38.27 37.68 4.26
CA GLY A 369 -37.43 38.84 3.95
C GLY A 369 -36.07 38.46 3.36
N VAL A 370 -35.43 39.43 2.69
CA VAL A 370 -34.15 39.27 1.98
C VAL A 370 -33.07 38.67 2.90
N ARG A 371 -33.03 39.10 4.15
CA ARG A 371 -32.10 38.58 5.17
C ARG A 371 -32.19 37.07 5.31
N PHE A 372 -33.39 36.52 5.48
CA PHE A 372 -33.61 35.08 5.65
C PHE A 372 -33.16 34.31 4.39
N CYS A 373 -33.61 34.78 3.23
CA CYS A 373 -33.29 34.17 1.92
C CYS A 373 -31.77 34.18 1.67
N LEU A 374 -31.08 35.25 2.00
CA LEU A 374 -29.64 35.37 1.89
C LEU A 374 -28.91 34.42 2.84
N SER A 375 -29.36 34.35 4.11
CA SER A 375 -28.78 33.41 5.09
C SER A 375 -28.89 31.96 4.63
N ILE A 376 -30.05 31.55 4.09
CA ILE A 376 -30.27 30.21 3.50
C ILE A 376 -29.31 29.98 2.34
N GLY A 377 -29.22 30.90 1.38
CA GLY A 377 -28.32 30.77 0.25
C GLY A 377 -26.86 30.63 0.66
N ILE A 378 -26.40 31.49 1.58
CA ILE A 378 -25.03 31.44 2.12
C ILE A 378 -24.78 30.10 2.85
N ALA A 379 -25.71 29.66 3.70
CA ALA A 379 -25.59 28.41 4.44
C ALA A 379 -25.45 27.20 3.50
N VAL A 380 -26.26 27.15 2.43
CA VAL A 380 -26.15 26.10 1.39
C VAL A 380 -24.80 26.15 0.69
N LEU A 381 -24.32 27.32 0.27
CA LEU A 381 -23.02 27.45 -0.39
C LEU A 381 -21.88 26.99 0.50
N VAL A 382 -21.91 27.35 1.76
CA VAL A 382 -20.82 27.06 2.71
C VAL A 382 -20.79 25.60 3.12
N ILE A 383 -21.95 25.01 3.53
CA ILE A 383 -21.99 23.60 3.99
C ILE A 383 -21.60 22.63 2.89
N SER A 384 -21.87 22.99 1.64
CA SER A 384 -21.69 22.10 0.50
C SER A 384 -20.25 22.01 -0.01
N CYS A 385 -19.29 22.60 0.67
CA CYS A 385 -17.90 22.51 0.23
C CYS A 385 -17.40 21.04 0.25
N PRO A 386 -16.98 20.45 -0.89
CA PRO A 386 -16.48 19.08 -0.94
C PRO A 386 -14.98 18.98 -0.55
N CYS A 387 -14.55 19.77 0.45
CA CYS A 387 -13.14 19.90 0.83
C CYS A 387 -12.51 18.55 1.19
N ALA A 388 -13.21 17.74 1.99
CA ALA A 388 -12.77 16.43 2.43
C ALA A 388 -12.66 15.40 1.28
N LEU A 389 -13.49 15.54 0.23
CA LEU A 389 -13.51 14.62 -0.89
C LEU A 389 -12.19 14.59 -1.66
N GLY A 390 -11.59 15.76 -1.88
CA GLY A 390 -10.32 15.87 -2.59
C GLY A 390 -9.12 15.27 -1.86
N LEU A 391 -9.22 15.07 -0.54
CA LEU A 391 -8.17 14.49 0.30
C LEU A 391 -8.41 13.01 0.63
N ALA A 392 -9.64 12.54 0.48
CA ALA A 392 -10.07 11.22 0.95
C ALA A 392 -9.21 10.08 0.39
N THR A 393 -8.84 10.14 -0.88
CA THR A 393 -8.06 9.11 -1.57
C THR A 393 -6.56 9.39 -1.52
N PRO A 394 -6.04 10.57 -1.90
CA PRO A 394 -4.60 10.79 -1.96
C PRO A 394 -3.91 10.60 -0.60
N VAL A 395 -4.50 11.08 0.48
CA VAL A 395 -3.93 10.92 1.83
C VAL A 395 -3.84 9.45 2.22
N ALA A 396 -4.90 8.67 1.99
CA ALA A 396 -4.91 7.24 2.31
C ALA A 396 -3.87 6.47 1.49
N ILE A 397 -3.74 6.77 0.20
CA ILE A 397 -2.74 6.15 -0.69
C ILE A 397 -1.33 6.48 -0.20
N THR A 398 -1.01 7.75 0.03
CA THR A 398 0.33 8.16 0.47
C THR A 398 0.71 7.52 1.81
N VAL A 399 -0.23 7.43 2.77
CA VAL A 399 0.03 6.74 4.04
C VAL A 399 0.23 5.24 3.82
N ALA A 400 -0.57 4.63 2.97
CA ALA A 400 -0.48 3.20 2.68
C ALA A 400 0.81 2.83 1.95
N THR A 401 1.20 3.59 0.91
CA THR A 401 2.45 3.35 0.18
C THR A 401 3.67 3.57 1.07
N GLY A 402 3.63 4.59 1.95
CA GLY A 402 4.66 4.76 2.97
C GLY A 402 4.73 3.57 3.93
N LYS A 403 3.57 3.05 4.36
CA LYS A 403 3.54 1.87 5.25
C LYS A 403 3.96 0.58 4.54
N ALA A 404 3.65 0.45 3.25
CA ALA A 404 4.13 -0.65 2.41
C ALA A 404 5.67 -0.64 2.31
N ALA A 405 6.26 0.52 2.02
CA ALA A 405 7.70 0.68 1.91
C ALA A 405 8.45 0.38 3.21
N GLU A 406 7.92 0.79 4.38
CA GLU A 406 8.44 0.39 5.70
C GLU A 406 8.49 -1.15 5.88
N LYS A 407 7.70 -1.87 5.11
CA LYS A 407 7.63 -3.33 5.11
C LYS A 407 8.41 -3.98 3.97
N GLY A 408 9.17 -3.20 3.20
CA GLY A 408 9.87 -3.68 2.02
C GLY A 408 8.96 -3.99 0.83
N ILE A 409 7.74 -3.43 0.78
CA ILE A 409 6.77 -3.61 -0.30
C ILE A 409 6.68 -2.28 -1.06
N LEU A 410 7.19 -2.26 -2.29
CA LEU A 410 7.19 -1.06 -3.14
C LEU A 410 6.05 -1.13 -4.14
N ILE A 411 5.14 -0.19 -4.09
CA ILE A 411 3.97 -0.11 -4.97
C ILE A 411 4.19 1.03 -5.96
N LYS A 412 4.15 0.76 -7.26
CA LYS A 412 4.45 1.74 -8.32
C LYS A 412 3.29 2.68 -8.64
N SER A 413 2.05 2.26 -8.40
CA SER A 413 0.90 3.07 -8.74
C SER A 413 -0.26 2.94 -7.75
N ALA A 414 -1.06 4.02 -7.65
CA ALA A 414 -2.30 3.97 -6.89
C ALA A 414 -3.34 2.98 -7.49
N ALA A 415 -3.26 2.76 -8.81
CA ALA A 415 -4.12 1.78 -9.49
C ALA A 415 -3.73 0.36 -9.09
N SER A 416 -2.44 0.03 -9.07
CA SER A 416 -1.94 -1.27 -8.62
C SER A 416 -2.29 -1.54 -7.15
N LEU A 417 -2.22 -0.50 -6.29
CA LEU A 417 -2.68 -0.58 -4.90
C LEU A 417 -4.20 -0.90 -4.83
N GLU A 418 -5.01 -0.26 -5.66
CA GLU A 418 -6.46 -0.54 -5.71
C GLU A 418 -6.74 -1.95 -6.22
N LEU A 419 -6.12 -2.36 -7.34
CA LEU A 419 -6.32 -3.66 -7.96
C LEU A 419 -5.87 -4.80 -7.05
N MET A 420 -4.72 -4.67 -6.38
CA MET A 420 -4.20 -5.67 -5.45
C MET A 420 -5.19 -6.01 -4.33
N GLY A 421 -5.95 -5.02 -3.85
CA GLY A 421 -7.00 -5.25 -2.84
C GLY A 421 -8.22 -6.01 -3.36
N ARG A 422 -8.38 -6.14 -4.68
CA ARG A 422 -9.51 -6.77 -5.36
C ARG A 422 -9.15 -8.09 -6.03
N VAL A 423 -7.86 -8.42 -6.10
CA VAL A 423 -7.35 -9.69 -6.64
C VAL A 423 -8.08 -10.86 -6.00
N ASN A 424 -8.52 -11.80 -6.85
CA ASN A 424 -9.18 -13.04 -6.46
C ASN A 424 -8.42 -14.30 -6.90
N THR A 425 -7.39 -14.16 -7.75
CA THR A 425 -6.55 -15.27 -8.20
C THR A 425 -5.09 -14.83 -8.13
N VAL A 426 -4.25 -15.60 -7.43
CA VAL A 426 -2.82 -15.38 -7.32
C VAL A 426 -2.10 -16.49 -8.06
N VAL A 427 -1.37 -16.16 -9.10
CA VAL A 427 -0.54 -17.08 -9.87
C VAL A 427 0.89 -16.94 -9.39
N LEU A 428 1.47 -18.03 -8.93
CA LEU A 428 2.84 -18.10 -8.42
C LEU A 428 3.70 -18.85 -9.42
N ASP A 429 4.80 -18.25 -9.87
CA ASP A 429 5.85 -19.02 -10.50
C ASP A 429 6.47 -19.98 -9.48
N LYS A 430 7.03 -21.09 -9.95
CA LYS A 430 7.69 -22.04 -9.07
C LYS A 430 9.08 -21.57 -8.64
N THR A 431 9.96 -21.36 -9.62
CA THR A 431 11.41 -21.21 -9.41
C THR A 431 11.75 -19.81 -8.89
N GLY A 432 12.52 -19.74 -7.79
CA GLY A 432 12.86 -18.44 -7.18
C GLY A 432 11.70 -17.74 -6.46
N THR A 433 10.46 -18.18 -6.70
CA THR A 433 9.24 -17.61 -6.10
C THR A 433 8.72 -18.51 -4.97
N VAL A 434 8.18 -19.68 -5.28
CA VAL A 434 7.73 -20.66 -4.28
C VAL A 434 8.91 -21.41 -3.69
N THR A 435 9.96 -21.61 -4.51
CA THR A 435 11.21 -22.26 -4.13
C THR A 435 12.35 -21.25 -4.00
N GLU A 436 13.49 -21.66 -3.45
CA GLU A 436 14.66 -20.78 -3.28
C GLU A 436 15.33 -20.37 -4.60
N GLY A 437 15.06 -21.10 -5.71
CA GLY A 437 15.69 -20.88 -7.00
C GLY A 437 17.15 -21.36 -7.05
N LYS A 438 17.59 -22.06 -6.04
CA LYS A 438 18.93 -22.60 -5.89
C LYS A 438 18.82 -24.10 -5.61
N PRO A 439 19.11 -24.97 -6.60
CA PRO A 439 19.13 -26.41 -6.38
C PRO A 439 20.09 -26.76 -5.25
N ARG A 440 19.70 -27.71 -4.41
CA ARG A 440 20.53 -28.27 -3.33
C ARG A 440 20.47 -29.79 -3.33
N VAL A 441 21.52 -30.44 -2.86
CA VAL A 441 21.50 -31.88 -2.55
C VAL A 441 20.52 -32.09 -1.41
N THR A 442 19.52 -32.93 -1.64
CA THR A 442 18.50 -33.27 -0.63
C THR A 442 18.64 -34.66 -0.06
N ASP A 443 19.14 -35.60 -0.85
CA ASP A 443 19.33 -37.00 -0.45
C ASP A 443 20.58 -37.58 -1.11
N VAL A 444 21.25 -38.44 -0.38
CA VAL A 444 22.42 -39.21 -0.84
C VAL A 444 22.14 -40.67 -0.53
N LEU A 445 22.05 -41.49 -1.57
CA LEU A 445 21.81 -42.93 -1.48
C LEU A 445 23.04 -43.65 -2.01
N CYS A 446 23.76 -44.31 -1.11
CA CYS A 446 24.96 -45.04 -1.43
C CYS A 446 24.68 -46.46 -1.90
N ALA A 447 25.46 -47.01 -2.83
CA ALA A 447 25.48 -48.40 -3.16
C ALA A 447 26.16 -49.21 -2.03
N ALA A 448 26.03 -50.54 -2.04
CA ALA A 448 26.64 -51.38 -1.04
C ALA A 448 28.19 -51.19 -1.03
N ASN A 449 28.72 -50.97 0.19
CA ASN A 449 30.17 -50.72 0.41
C ASN A 449 30.71 -49.36 -0.06
N VAL A 450 29.88 -48.38 -0.34
CA VAL A 450 30.28 -46.99 -0.67
C VAL A 450 29.80 -46.08 0.46
N THR A 451 30.66 -45.22 0.97
CA THR A 451 30.30 -44.21 1.97
C THR A 451 29.75 -42.94 1.32
N GLU A 452 29.00 -42.15 2.08
CA GLU A 452 28.52 -40.83 1.56
C GLU A 452 29.66 -39.91 1.17
N GLU A 453 30.78 -39.94 1.91
CA GLU A 453 31.94 -39.10 1.63
C GLU A 453 32.61 -39.51 0.31
N GLU A 454 32.76 -40.82 0.04
CA GLU A 454 33.33 -41.35 -1.21
C GLU A 454 32.44 -40.97 -2.41
N LEU A 455 31.12 -41.17 -2.28
CA LEU A 455 30.16 -40.80 -3.33
C LEU A 455 30.18 -39.31 -3.61
N LEU A 456 30.15 -38.45 -2.58
CA LEU A 456 30.17 -37.01 -2.76
C LEU A 456 31.52 -36.51 -3.29
N CYS A 457 32.65 -37.10 -2.88
CA CYS A 457 33.97 -36.78 -3.41
C CYS A 457 34.05 -37.10 -4.91
N ALA A 458 33.65 -38.27 -5.33
CA ALA A 458 33.65 -38.66 -6.75
C ALA A 458 32.69 -37.80 -7.58
N ALA A 459 31.47 -37.61 -7.07
CA ALA A 459 30.45 -36.80 -7.72
C ALA A 459 30.86 -35.32 -7.88
N ALA A 460 31.32 -34.67 -6.81
CA ALA A 460 31.73 -33.28 -6.86
C ALA A 460 33.02 -33.07 -7.67
N SER A 461 33.96 -34.03 -7.66
CA SER A 461 35.17 -34.00 -8.50
C SER A 461 34.81 -34.06 -9.98
N LEU A 462 33.89 -34.97 -10.35
CA LEU A 462 33.39 -35.13 -11.72
C LEU A 462 32.60 -33.90 -12.18
N GLU A 463 31.75 -33.35 -11.33
CA GLU A 463 30.84 -32.24 -11.70
C GLU A 463 31.52 -30.85 -11.63
N LYS A 464 32.67 -30.71 -10.97
CA LYS A 464 33.36 -29.41 -10.82
C LYS A 464 33.65 -28.70 -12.16
N PRO A 465 34.03 -29.42 -13.25
CA PRO A 465 34.21 -28.78 -14.56
C PRO A 465 32.89 -28.50 -15.28
N SER A 466 31.77 -29.02 -14.81
CA SER A 466 30.46 -28.84 -15.43
C SER A 466 29.89 -27.46 -15.05
N GLY A 467 29.32 -26.75 -16.01
CA GLY A 467 28.59 -25.47 -15.76
C GLY A 467 27.10 -25.66 -15.52
N HIS A 468 26.65 -26.86 -15.18
CA HIS A 468 25.24 -27.14 -14.98
C HIS A 468 24.79 -26.77 -13.55
N PRO A 469 23.61 -26.14 -13.31
CA PRO A 469 23.15 -25.76 -11.96
C PRO A 469 23.03 -26.94 -10.97
N LEU A 470 22.78 -28.17 -11.47
CA LEU A 470 22.74 -29.37 -10.62
C LEU A 470 24.16 -29.77 -10.17
N ALA A 471 25.16 -29.54 -11.00
CA ALA A 471 26.57 -29.76 -10.67
C ALA A 471 27.02 -28.84 -9.55
N ASP A 472 26.70 -27.54 -9.68
CA ASP A 472 27.01 -26.56 -8.64
C ASP A 472 26.44 -26.95 -7.27
N ALA A 473 25.23 -27.51 -7.24
CA ALA A 473 24.60 -27.98 -6.00
C ALA A 473 25.40 -29.11 -5.31
N ILE A 474 25.97 -30.03 -6.10
CA ILE A 474 26.76 -31.15 -5.59
C ILE A 474 28.13 -30.66 -5.10
N VAL A 475 28.77 -29.76 -5.85
CA VAL A 475 30.05 -29.18 -5.47
C VAL A 475 29.90 -28.35 -4.18
N GLN A 476 28.87 -27.54 -4.06
CA GLN A 476 28.60 -26.76 -2.85
C GLN A 476 28.34 -27.67 -1.62
N GLU A 477 27.65 -28.79 -1.80
CA GLU A 477 27.42 -29.73 -0.71
C GLU A 477 28.71 -30.41 -0.24
N ALA A 478 29.60 -30.76 -1.18
CA ALA A 478 30.92 -31.28 -0.85
C ALA A 478 31.78 -30.26 -0.10
N GLU A 479 31.79 -29.00 -0.56
CA GLU A 479 32.47 -27.90 0.10
C GLU A 479 31.92 -27.64 1.51
N ARG A 480 30.59 -27.63 1.68
CA ARG A 480 29.91 -27.48 2.98
C ARG A 480 30.32 -28.57 3.98
N ARG A 481 30.52 -29.80 3.50
CA ARG A 481 31.02 -30.94 4.30
C ARG A 481 32.54 -30.98 4.41
N SER A 482 33.25 -30.03 3.80
CA SER A 482 34.71 -29.95 3.77
C SER A 482 35.34 -31.22 3.15
N ILE A 483 34.69 -31.83 2.16
CA ILE A 483 35.17 -32.99 1.45
C ILE A 483 36.22 -32.52 0.40
N PRO A 484 37.43 -33.05 0.40
CA PRO A 484 38.46 -32.70 -0.59
C PRO A 484 38.08 -33.22 -1.97
N LEU A 485 38.25 -32.35 -2.98
CA LEU A 485 37.97 -32.71 -4.39
C LEU A 485 39.26 -33.20 -5.04
N CYS A 486 39.14 -34.25 -5.88
CA CYS A 486 40.24 -34.80 -6.67
C CYS A 486 40.27 -34.13 -8.02
N ALA A 487 41.46 -34.13 -8.63
CA ALA A 487 41.63 -33.67 -10.03
C ALA A 487 41.07 -34.75 -10.98
N VAL A 488 40.31 -34.29 -11.99
CA VAL A 488 39.83 -35.17 -13.07
C VAL A 488 40.40 -34.71 -14.42
N SER A 489 40.55 -35.67 -15.34
CA SER A 489 40.95 -35.40 -16.72
C SER A 489 39.90 -35.91 -17.71
N ASP A 490 40.06 -35.56 -18.99
CA ASP A 490 39.22 -36.06 -20.09
C ASP A 490 37.70 -35.86 -19.83
N PHE A 491 37.33 -34.71 -19.25
CA PHE A 491 35.92 -34.38 -19.01
C PHE A 491 35.17 -34.26 -20.34
N ALA A 492 34.06 -34.97 -20.44
CA ALA A 492 33.17 -34.92 -21.59
C ALA A 492 31.70 -34.94 -21.18
N ALA A 493 30.89 -34.03 -21.78
CA ALA A 493 29.44 -34.02 -21.61
C ALA A 493 28.76 -34.85 -22.70
N VAL A 494 27.84 -35.72 -22.32
CA VAL A 494 27.03 -36.54 -23.23
C VAL A 494 25.62 -35.93 -23.30
N ALA A 495 25.28 -35.43 -24.47
CA ALA A 495 24.02 -34.72 -24.68
C ALA A 495 22.79 -35.59 -24.29
N GLY A 496 21.97 -35.10 -23.36
CA GLY A 496 20.77 -35.79 -22.85
C GLY A 496 21.06 -37.04 -21.97
N GLY A 497 22.33 -37.35 -21.68
CA GLY A 497 22.75 -38.47 -20.82
C GLY A 497 23.34 -38.04 -19.49
N GLY A 498 24.45 -37.34 -19.55
CA GLY A 498 25.19 -36.95 -18.36
C GLY A 498 26.59 -36.45 -18.66
N VAL A 499 27.52 -36.68 -17.75
CA VAL A 499 28.95 -36.33 -17.91
C VAL A 499 29.82 -37.50 -17.54
N GLN A 500 31.06 -37.50 -18.08
CA GLN A 500 32.11 -38.45 -17.73
C GLN A 500 33.46 -37.77 -17.60
N ALA A 501 34.34 -38.31 -16.79
CA ALA A 501 35.74 -37.91 -16.67
C ALA A 501 36.60 -39.04 -16.13
N VAL A 502 37.93 -38.90 -16.26
CA VAL A 502 38.85 -39.91 -15.69
C VAL A 502 39.48 -39.36 -14.39
N GLN A 503 39.43 -40.18 -13.33
CA GLN A 503 40.08 -39.96 -12.05
C GLN A 503 40.94 -41.15 -11.72
N ASP A 504 42.21 -40.94 -11.44
CA ASP A 504 43.18 -42.00 -11.06
C ASP A 504 43.14 -43.23 -11.97
N GLY A 505 42.94 -43.04 -13.27
CA GLY A 505 42.89 -44.11 -14.26
C GLY A 505 41.56 -44.87 -14.38
N LYS A 506 40.53 -44.50 -13.59
CA LYS A 506 39.18 -45.02 -13.65
C LYS A 506 38.21 -43.97 -14.24
N THR A 507 37.19 -44.42 -14.93
CA THR A 507 36.23 -43.52 -15.54
C THR A 507 35.03 -43.33 -14.61
N LEU A 508 34.82 -42.07 -14.23
CA LEU A 508 33.61 -41.64 -13.51
C LEU A 508 32.50 -41.22 -14.48
N TYR A 509 31.29 -41.59 -14.16
CA TYR A 509 30.09 -41.26 -14.92
C TYR A 509 29.04 -40.66 -13.97
N ALA A 510 28.36 -39.62 -14.43
CA ALA A 510 27.21 -39.06 -13.81
C ALA A 510 26.09 -38.83 -14.81
N GLY A 511 24.83 -39.16 -14.46
CA GLY A 511 23.74 -38.96 -15.38
C GLY A 511 22.42 -39.62 -14.96
N ASN A 512 21.53 -39.74 -15.93
CA ASN A 512 20.24 -40.36 -15.75
C ASN A 512 20.32 -41.90 -15.85
N ASP A 513 19.27 -42.60 -15.42
CA ASP A 513 19.19 -44.08 -15.45
C ASP A 513 19.48 -44.66 -16.84
N ARG A 514 18.94 -44.07 -17.93
CA ARG A 514 19.18 -44.50 -19.30
C ARG A 514 20.66 -44.40 -19.70
N TYR A 515 21.36 -43.35 -19.26
CA TYR A 515 22.79 -43.22 -19.50
C TYR A 515 23.58 -44.31 -18.77
N MET A 516 23.20 -44.61 -17.48
CA MET A 516 23.83 -45.68 -16.72
C MET A 516 23.63 -47.05 -17.41
N GLU A 517 22.43 -47.33 -17.92
CA GLU A 517 22.15 -48.57 -18.65
C GLU A 517 23.01 -48.64 -19.93
N SER A 518 23.23 -47.55 -20.65
CA SER A 518 24.04 -47.50 -21.89
C SER A 518 25.50 -47.80 -21.67
N ILE A 519 26.05 -47.50 -20.48
CA ILE A 519 27.44 -47.85 -20.10
C ILE A 519 27.55 -49.21 -19.46
N GLY A 520 26.41 -49.88 -19.21
CA GLY A 520 26.35 -51.20 -18.59
C GLY A 520 26.49 -51.21 -17.09
N ALA A 521 26.19 -50.10 -16.40
CA ALA A 521 26.13 -50.05 -14.94
C ALA A 521 24.78 -50.60 -14.43
N ASP A 522 24.81 -51.42 -13.43
CA ASP A 522 23.60 -52.01 -12.82
C ASP A 522 22.98 -51.02 -11.83
N THR A 523 21.85 -50.43 -12.19
CA THR A 523 21.08 -49.50 -11.32
C THR A 523 19.96 -50.15 -10.54
N ALA A 524 19.71 -51.44 -10.69
CA ALA A 524 18.52 -52.15 -10.14
C ALA A 524 18.35 -51.99 -8.63
N ALA A 525 19.46 -51.98 -7.87
CA ALA A 525 19.45 -51.88 -6.42
C ALA A 525 18.90 -50.52 -5.91
N LEU A 526 19.12 -49.43 -6.62
CA LEU A 526 18.71 -48.08 -6.19
C LEU A 526 17.59 -47.47 -7.07
N ARG A 527 17.17 -48.16 -8.14
CA ARG A 527 16.16 -47.68 -9.09
C ARG A 527 14.84 -47.35 -8.40
N ALA A 528 14.32 -48.24 -7.59
CA ALA A 528 13.05 -48.01 -6.89
C ALA A 528 13.12 -46.80 -5.94
N ALA A 529 14.24 -46.64 -5.22
CA ALA A 529 14.46 -45.49 -4.36
C ALA A 529 14.60 -44.20 -5.15
N ALA A 530 15.33 -44.21 -6.27
CA ALA A 530 15.43 -43.05 -7.18
C ALA A 530 14.09 -42.65 -7.80
N GLU A 531 13.25 -43.65 -8.17
CA GLU A 531 11.88 -43.39 -8.65
C GLU A 531 10.98 -42.77 -7.59
N MET A 532 11.10 -43.17 -6.33
CA MET A 532 10.41 -42.52 -5.21
C MET A 532 10.87 -41.07 -5.03
N LEU A 533 12.16 -40.79 -5.13
CA LEU A 533 12.69 -39.43 -5.07
C LEU A 533 12.19 -38.60 -6.26
N ALA A 534 12.17 -39.17 -7.48
CA ALA A 534 11.61 -38.51 -8.65
C ALA A 534 10.09 -38.25 -8.49
N ALA A 535 9.33 -39.14 -7.90
CA ALA A 535 7.92 -38.94 -7.58
C ALA A 535 7.70 -37.87 -6.50
N ALA A 536 8.69 -37.65 -5.63
CA ALA A 536 8.69 -36.53 -4.68
C ALA A 536 9.14 -35.19 -5.27
N GLY A 537 9.35 -35.12 -6.60
CA GLY A 537 9.72 -33.88 -7.28
C GLY A 537 11.21 -33.55 -7.27
N LYS A 538 12.05 -34.53 -6.89
CA LYS A 538 13.51 -34.39 -6.87
C LYS A 538 14.12 -34.92 -8.18
N THR A 539 15.33 -34.48 -8.51
CA THR A 539 16.08 -34.97 -9.67
C THR A 539 17.16 -35.94 -9.20
N PRO A 540 16.95 -37.25 -9.32
CA PRO A 540 17.97 -38.25 -8.98
C PRO A 540 19.02 -38.30 -10.10
N LEU A 541 20.29 -38.17 -9.72
CA LEU A 541 21.47 -38.32 -10.56
C LEU A 541 22.23 -39.55 -10.10
N TYR A 542 22.50 -40.45 -11.02
CA TYR A 542 23.26 -41.69 -10.77
C TYR A 542 24.76 -41.43 -11.00
N PHE A 543 25.57 -42.02 -10.12
CA PHE A 543 27.04 -41.95 -10.21
C PHE A 543 27.63 -43.35 -10.26
N ALA A 544 28.57 -43.54 -11.17
CA ALA A 544 29.25 -44.82 -11.33
C ALA A 544 30.75 -44.63 -11.57
N GLU A 545 31.56 -45.59 -11.14
CA GLU A 545 32.99 -45.71 -11.44
C GLU A 545 33.17 -46.93 -12.32
N ASP A 546 33.72 -46.77 -13.53
CA ASP A 546 33.76 -47.73 -14.61
C ASP A 546 32.34 -48.28 -14.92
N ARG A 547 31.95 -49.42 -14.38
CA ARG A 547 30.60 -49.99 -14.48
C ARG A 547 29.95 -50.28 -13.14
N GLN A 548 30.63 -49.88 -12.10
CA GLN A 548 30.12 -50.11 -10.74
C GLN A 548 29.34 -48.87 -10.27
N LEU A 549 28.09 -49.07 -9.89
CA LEU A 549 27.28 -48.01 -9.33
C LEU A 549 27.86 -47.58 -7.98
N LEU A 550 28.14 -46.28 -7.80
CA LEU A 550 28.52 -45.68 -6.52
C LEU A 550 27.30 -45.26 -5.70
N GLY A 551 26.28 -44.71 -6.35
CA GLY A 551 25.09 -44.26 -5.68
C GLY A 551 24.23 -43.35 -6.53
N VAL A 552 23.25 -42.74 -5.84
CA VAL A 552 22.33 -41.76 -6.38
C VAL A 552 22.34 -40.53 -5.49
N ILE A 553 22.51 -39.35 -6.07
CA ILE A 553 22.36 -38.06 -5.37
C ILE A 553 21.14 -37.40 -5.94
N ALA A 554 20.18 -37.02 -5.06
CA ALA A 554 19.02 -36.29 -5.45
C ALA A 554 19.22 -34.78 -5.21
N VAL A 555 18.95 -34.00 -6.25
CA VAL A 555 19.02 -32.55 -6.20
C VAL A 555 17.63 -31.99 -6.43
N ALA A 556 17.22 -31.00 -5.67
CA ALA A 556 15.96 -30.31 -5.85
C ALA A 556 16.07 -28.84 -5.49
N ASP A 557 15.23 -28.05 -6.13
CA ASP A 557 14.99 -26.67 -5.73
C ASP A 557 14.01 -26.68 -4.53
N VAL A 558 14.49 -26.24 -3.39
CA VAL A 558 13.80 -26.41 -2.10
C VAL A 558 12.71 -25.35 -1.94
N VAL A 559 11.53 -25.77 -1.48
CA VAL A 559 10.42 -24.87 -1.14
C VAL A 559 10.84 -23.94 0.00
N LYS A 560 10.56 -22.64 -0.13
CA LYS A 560 10.84 -21.67 0.94
C LYS A 560 10.04 -21.99 2.20
N PRO A 561 10.58 -21.75 3.38
CA PRO A 561 9.94 -22.14 4.66
C PRO A 561 8.59 -21.48 4.90
N ASP A 562 8.34 -20.30 4.29
CA ASP A 562 7.13 -19.51 4.47
C ASP A 562 6.08 -19.75 3.36
N SER A 563 6.42 -20.48 2.28
CA SER A 563 5.54 -20.66 1.11
C SER A 563 4.21 -21.29 1.46
N ALA A 564 4.20 -22.40 2.20
CA ALA A 564 2.97 -23.08 2.58
C ALA A 564 2.09 -22.20 3.49
N ALA A 565 2.69 -21.49 4.45
CA ALA A 565 1.99 -20.57 5.34
C ALA A 565 1.37 -19.38 4.58
N ALA A 566 2.10 -18.82 3.62
CA ALA A 566 1.64 -17.71 2.78
C ALA A 566 0.49 -18.14 1.87
N ILE A 567 0.61 -19.30 1.21
CA ILE A 567 -0.44 -19.88 0.36
C ILE A 567 -1.70 -20.13 1.17
N ALA A 568 -1.59 -20.74 2.35
CA ALA A 568 -2.72 -20.93 3.24
C ALA A 568 -3.36 -19.62 3.69
N ALA A 569 -2.58 -18.54 3.90
CA ALA A 569 -3.09 -17.22 4.23
C ALA A 569 -3.81 -16.56 3.06
N LEU A 570 -3.31 -16.68 1.83
CA LEU A 570 -3.96 -16.19 0.61
C LEU A 570 -5.30 -16.90 0.39
N ARG A 571 -5.35 -18.23 0.52
CA ARG A 571 -6.58 -19.03 0.42
C ARG A 571 -7.62 -18.63 1.46
N ARG A 572 -7.22 -18.46 2.72
CA ARG A 572 -8.11 -17.97 3.79
C ARG A 572 -8.63 -16.55 3.50
N SER A 573 -7.90 -15.75 2.73
CA SER A 573 -8.34 -14.42 2.32
C SER A 573 -9.29 -14.43 1.12
N GLY A 574 -9.66 -15.61 0.60
CA GLY A 574 -10.59 -15.82 -0.50
C GLY A 574 -9.95 -15.76 -1.89
N CYS A 575 -8.61 -15.86 -1.98
CA CYS A 575 -7.91 -15.93 -3.26
C CYS A 575 -7.71 -17.39 -3.67
N GLU A 576 -7.96 -17.72 -4.94
CA GLU A 576 -7.51 -18.95 -5.58
C GLU A 576 -6.01 -18.84 -5.82
N VAL A 577 -5.24 -19.87 -5.45
CA VAL A 577 -3.78 -19.89 -5.66
C VAL A 577 -3.42 -20.92 -6.71
N VAL A 578 -2.77 -20.47 -7.77
CA VAL A 578 -2.37 -21.27 -8.94
C VAL A 578 -0.86 -21.34 -9.01
N LEU A 579 -0.30 -22.53 -9.12
CA LEU A 579 1.13 -22.74 -9.39
C LEU A 579 1.35 -22.83 -10.92
N LEU A 580 2.21 -22.00 -11.45
CA LEU A 580 2.60 -21.95 -12.86
C LEU A 580 4.06 -22.38 -13.00
N THR A 581 4.36 -23.37 -13.82
CA THR A 581 5.74 -23.86 -13.97
C THR A 581 6.01 -24.50 -15.33
N GLY A 582 7.25 -24.42 -15.79
CA GLY A 582 7.75 -25.18 -16.95
C GLY A 582 8.08 -26.64 -16.66
N ASP A 583 8.07 -27.05 -15.40
CA ASP A 583 8.36 -28.43 -14.99
C ASP A 583 7.32 -29.42 -15.50
N ASN A 584 7.69 -30.71 -15.48
CA ASN A 584 6.76 -31.78 -15.78
C ASN A 584 5.64 -31.86 -14.74
N GLN A 585 4.51 -32.44 -15.15
CA GLN A 585 3.29 -32.53 -14.34
C GLN A 585 3.52 -33.19 -12.96
N ARG A 586 4.33 -34.26 -12.88
CA ARG A 586 4.59 -35.00 -11.62
C ARG A 586 5.31 -34.15 -10.59
N THR A 587 6.38 -33.45 -11.01
CA THR A 587 7.15 -32.55 -10.15
C THR A 587 6.29 -31.39 -9.67
N ALA A 588 5.51 -30.80 -10.57
CA ALA A 588 4.62 -29.68 -10.23
C ALA A 588 3.54 -30.08 -9.22
N GLU A 589 2.94 -31.27 -9.38
CA GLU A 589 1.95 -31.81 -8.43
C GLU A 589 2.56 -32.17 -7.08
N ALA A 590 3.81 -32.65 -7.05
CA ALA A 590 4.51 -32.96 -5.79
C ALA A 590 4.70 -31.68 -4.97
N ILE A 591 5.18 -30.60 -5.60
CA ILE A 591 5.33 -29.29 -4.95
C ILE A 591 3.97 -28.73 -4.56
N ALA A 592 2.96 -28.81 -5.43
CA ALA A 592 1.62 -28.34 -5.17
C ALA A 592 1.00 -28.97 -3.93
N ARG A 593 1.17 -30.28 -3.74
CA ARG A 593 0.74 -31.00 -2.52
C ARG A 593 1.47 -30.53 -1.27
N GLN A 594 2.78 -30.25 -1.40
CA GLN A 594 3.59 -29.79 -0.28
C GLN A 594 3.19 -28.39 0.19
N VAL A 595 2.85 -27.47 -0.72
CA VAL A 595 2.54 -26.09 -0.39
C VAL A 595 1.05 -25.78 -0.31
N GLY A 596 0.18 -26.66 -0.82
CA GLY A 596 -1.27 -26.57 -0.70
C GLY A 596 -1.94 -25.59 -1.64
N VAL A 597 -1.46 -25.44 -2.89
CA VAL A 597 -2.12 -24.63 -3.93
C VAL A 597 -3.41 -25.28 -4.41
N ASP A 598 -4.32 -24.47 -4.99
CA ASP A 598 -5.61 -24.94 -5.46
C ASP A 598 -5.53 -25.57 -6.87
N ARG A 599 -4.62 -25.08 -7.71
CA ARG A 599 -4.48 -25.50 -9.09
C ARG A 599 -3.03 -25.45 -9.56
N VAL A 600 -2.70 -26.35 -10.51
CA VAL A 600 -1.39 -26.42 -11.16
C VAL A 600 -1.55 -26.25 -12.67
N ILE A 601 -0.66 -25.47 -13.25
CA ILE A 601 -0.46 -25.33 -14.70
C ILE A 601 1.01 -25.65 -14.96
N ALA A 602 1.28 -26.86 -15.42
CA ALA A 602 2.63 -27.40 -15.66
C ALA A 602 3.00 -27.40 -17.15
N GLN A 603 4.26 -27.64 -17.45
CA GLN A 603 4.81 -27.74 -18.82
C GLN A 603 4.59 -26.48 -19.68
N VAL A 604 4.60 -25.30 -19.04
CA VAL A 604 4.39 -24.02 -19.71
C VAL A 604 5.72 -23.44 -20.15
N LEU A 605 5.84 -23.17 -21.45
CA LEU A 605 7.02 -22.47 -21.96
C LEU A 605 7.03 -21.00 -21.49
N PRO A 606 8.21 -20.38 -21.35
CA PRO A 606 8.30 -18.99 -20.89
C PRO A 606 7.41 -18.01 -21.68
N GLN A 607 7.36 -18.18 -23.01
CA GLN A 607 6.54 -17.37 -23.93
C GLN A 607 5.03 -17.57 -23.75
N ASP A 608 4.60 -18.73 -23.26
CA ASP A 608 3.18 -19.07 -23.09
C ASP A 608 2.64 -18.68 -21.71
N LYS A 609 3.51 -18.29 -20.75
CA LYS A 609 3.08 -17.86 -19.42
C LYS A 609 2.09 -16.69 -19.47
N ALA A 610 2.35 -15.69 -20.32
CA ALA A 610 1.46 -14.54 -20.49
C ALA A 610 0.07 -14.97 -20.98
N ARG A 611 0.00 -15.93 -21.91
CA ARG A 611 -1.26 -16.48 -22.42
C ARG A 611 -2.07 -17.18 -21.32
N CYS A 612 -1.42 -17.91 -20.41
CA CYS A 612 -2.10 -18.51 -19.27
C CYS A 612 -2.78 -17.45 -18.37
N ILE A 613 -2.11 -16.30 -18.18
CA ILE A 613 -2.68 -15.18 -17.44
C ILE A 613 -3.88 -14.60 -18.17
N GLU A 614 -3.77 -14.33 -19.50
CA GLU A 614 -4.88 -13.84 -20.29
C GLU A 614 -6.11 -14.77 -20.25
N ASP A 615 -5.90 -16.08 -20.29
CA ASP A 615 -6.99 -17.05 -20.24
C ASP A 615 -7.73 -17.03 -18.90
N LEU A 616 -7.01 -16.81 -17.79
CA LEU A 616 -7.61 -16.58 -16.48
C LEU A 616 -8.39 -15.26 -16.43
N GLN A 617 -7.86 -14.19 -17.02
CA GLN A 617 -8.53 -12.88 -17.10
C GLN A 617 -9.80 -12.97 -17.98
N LYS A 618 -9.75 -13.69 -19.14
CA LYS A 618 -10.93 -13.95 -19.98
C LYS A 618 -12.01 -14.75 -19.24
N ALA A 619 -11.63 -15.56 -18.27
CA ALA A 619 -12.57 -16.26 -17.37
C ALA A 619 -13.14 -15.35 -16.26
N GLY A 620 -12.88 -14.04 -16.31
CA GLY A 620 -13.39 -13.05 -15.35
C GLY A 620 -12.64 -12.99 -14.03
N ARG A 621 -11.42 -13.55 -13.98
CA ARG A 621 -10.56 -13.48 -12.80
C ARG A 621 -9.76 -12.17 -12.79
N LEU A 622 -9.54 -11.61 -11.59
CA LEU A 622 -8.58 -10.55 -11.36
C LEU A 622 -7.29 -11.20 -10.86
N VAL A 623 -6.28 -11.19 -11.72
CA VAL A 623 -5.07 -11.99 -11.56
C VAL A 623 -3.91 -11.16 -11.04
N ALA A 624 -3.30 -11.62 -9.94
CA ALA A 624 -1.96 -11.20 -9.54
C ALA A 624 -0.95 -12.27 -9.97
N MET A 625 0.05 -11.92 -10.77
CA MET A 625 1.18 -12.78 -11.12
C MET A 625 2.37 -12.45 -10.24
N VAL A 626 3.00 -13.48 -9.67
CA VAL A 626 4.20 -13.36 -8.84
C VAL A 626 5.34 -14.16 -9.46
N GLY A 627 6.46 -13.50 -9.71
CA GLY A 627 7.63 -14.10 -10.31
C GLY A 627 8.93 -13.40 -9.93
N ASP A 628 10.08 -13.93 -10.37
CA ASP A 628 11.39 -13.32 -10.16
C ASP A 628 11.73 -12.21 -11.19
N GLY A 629 10.93 -12.08 -12.22
CA GLY A 629 10.97 -11.03 -13.23
C GLY A 629 11.87 -11.27 -14.43
N VAL A 630 12.79 -12.22 -14.42
CA VAL A 630 13.70 -12.46 -15.55
C VAL A 630 12.98 -13.18 -16.68
N ASN A 631 12.36 -14.32 -16.35
CA ASN A 631 11.62 -15.14 -17.31
C ASN A 631 10.12 -14.83 -17.35
N ASP A 632 9.62 -14.14 -16.35
CA ASP A 632 8.20 -13.89 -16.12
C ASP A 632 7.74 -12.48 -16.52
N ALA A 633 8.67 -11.63 -16.98
CA ALA A 633 8.37 -10.25 -17.34
C ALA A 633 7.13 -10.08 -18.24
N PRO A 634 6.93 -10.88 -19.31
CA PRO A 634 5.71 -10.78 -20.11
C PRO A 634 4.44 -11.13 -19.33
N ALA A 635 4.49 -12.13 -18.44
CA ALA A 635 3.36 -12.54 -17.61
C ALA A 635 3.05 -11.51 -16.50
N LEU A 636 4.09 -10.90 -15.91
CA LEU A 636 3.95 -9.83 -14.93
C LEU A 636 3.26 -8.60 -15.51
N VAL A 637 3.65 -8.20 -16.74
CA VAL A 637 3.05 -7.05 -17.45
C VAL A 637 1.60 -7.35 -17.87
N THR A 638 1.30 -8.60 -18.22
CA THR A 638 -0.05 -9.01 -18.68
C THR A 638 -1.04 -9.12 -17.54
N ALA A 639 -0.61 -9.46 -16.34
CA ALA A 639 -1.48 -9.59 -15.18
C ALA A 639 -2.14 -8.26 -14.79
N ASP A 640 -3.27 -8.32 -14.06
CA ASP A 640 -3.89 -7.12 -13.49
C ASP A 640 -2.98 -6.46 -12.46
N VAL A 641 -2.17 -7.26 -11.76
CA VAL A 641 -1.09 -6.78 -10.88
C VAL A 641 0.10 -7.73 -10.99
N GLY A 642 1.21 -7.24 -11.51
CA GLY A 642 2.49 -7.95 -11.50
C GLY A 642 3.25 -7.71 -10.21
N LEU A 643 3.71 -8.77 -9.55
CA LEU A 643 4.54 -8.70 -8.34
C LEU A 643 5.89 -9.36 -8.61
N ALA A 644 6.97 -8.59 -8.50
CA ALA A 644 8.33 -9.12 -8.52
C ALA A 644 8.81 -9.45 -7.10
N ILE A 645 9.37 -10.64 -6.90
CA ILE A 645 9.89 -11.08 -5.60
C ILE A 645 11.43 -11.08 -5.60
N GLY A 646 12.01 -10.47 -4.56
CA GLY A 646 13.46 -10.33 -4.46
C GLY A 646 13.99 -9.14 -5.28
N ALA A 647 14.75 -8.25 -4.68
CA ALA A 647 15.29 -7.04 -5.30
C ALA A 647 16.42 -7.32 -6.34
N GLY A 648 16.31 -8.42 -7.11
CA GLY A 648 17.47 -8.98 -7.81
C GLY A 648 17.77 -8.45 -9.21
N THR A 649 16.79 -7.98 -9.97
CA THR A 649 17.04 -7.56 -11.38
C THR A 649 16.30 -6.28 -11.73
N ASP A 650 16.98 -5.40 -12.47
CA ASP A 650 16.37 -4.17 -12.97
C ASP A 650 15.14 -4.47 -13.84
N VAL A 651 15.16 -5.59 -14.60
CA VAL A 651 14.04 -6.05 -15.42
C VAL A 651 12.80 -6.39 -14.57
N ALA A 652 12.98 -7.02 -13.42
CA ALA A 652 11.87 -7.32 -12.50
C ALA A 652 11.27 -6.04 -11.93
N ILE A 653 12.14 -5.11 -11.51
CA ILE A 653 11.69 -3.82 -11.01
C ILE A 653 10.94 -3.05 -12.11
N GLU A 654 11.36 -3.12 -13.36
CA GLU A 654 10.73 -2.39 -14.46
C GLU A 654 9.37 -2.98 -14.85
N SER A 655 9.25 -4.30 -14.89
CA SER A 655 8.08 -5.03 -15.39
C SER A 655 6.94 -5.18 -14.39
N ALA A 656 7.22 -5.17 -13.08
CA ALA A 656 6.22 -5.40 -12.05
C ALA A 656 5.53 -4.11 -11.59
N ASP A 657 4.30 -4.20 -11.12
CA ASP A 657 3.52 -3.14 -10.45
C ASP A 657 3.89 -2.99 -8.98
N VAL A 658 4.24 -4.11 -8.35
CA VAL A 658 4.63 -4.20 -6.94
C VAL A 658 5.95 -4.94 -6.86
N VAL A 659 6.92 -4.38 -6.15
CA VAL A 659 8.22 -5.02 -5.91
C VAL A 659 8.33 -5.39 -4.43
N LEU A 660 8.58 -6.66 -4.18
CA LEU A 660 8.80 -7.20 -2.84
C LEU A 660 10.31 -7.28 -2.63
N MET A 661 10.84 -6.42 -1.75
CA MET A 661 12.28 -6.31 -1.50
C MET A 661 12.84 -7.58 -0.82
N ARG A 662 12.00 -8.25 -0.05
CA ARG A 662 12.33 -9.53 0.58
C ARG A 662 11.91 -10.68 -0.33
N SER A 663 12.61 -11.81 -0.18
CA SER A 663 12.28 -13.04 -0.89
C SER A 663 11.21 -13.87 -0.16
N SER A 664 10.24 -13.21 0.52
CA SER A 664 9.19 -13.83 1.32
C SER A 664 7.83 -13.77 0.63
N LEU A 665 7.15 -14.90 0.51
CA LEU A 665 5.78 -14.95 0.00
C LEU A 665 4.76 -14.31 0.96
N MET A 666 5.09 -14.16 2.25
CA MET A 666 4.23 -13.48 3.21
C MET A 666 4.04 -12.01 2.87
N ASP A 667 4.96 -11.39 2.13
CA ASP A 667 4.84 -10.01 1.68
C ASP A 667 3.69 -9.82 0.68
N ILE A 668 3.32 -10.85 -0.09
CA ILE A 668 2.13 -10.84 -0.96
C ILE A 668 0.87 -10.74 -0.09
N VAL A 669 0.82 -11.53 0.98
CA VAL A 669 -0.31 -11.50 1.94
C VAL A 669 -0.43 -10.12 2.57
N ASP A 670 0.69 -9.54 2.98
CA ASP A 670 0.74 -8.20 3.58
C ASP A 670 0.36 -7.13 2.56
N ALA A 671 0.82 -7.21 1.32
CA ALA A 671 0.43 -6.30 0.22
C ALA A 671 -1.08 -6.33 -0.03
N ALA A 672 -1.67 -7.51 -0.16
CA ALA A 672 -3.11 -7.67 -0.37
C ALA A 672 -3.94 -7.19 0.85
N ALA A 673 -3.49 -7.46 2.06
CA ALA A 673 -4.16 -7.06 3.29
C ALA A 673 -4.11 -5.53 3.49
N LEU A 674 -2.96 -4.91 3.25
CA LEU A 674 -2.79 -3.45 3.30
C LEU A 674 -3.64 -2.76 2.24
N SER A 675 -3.66 -3.28 1.02
CA SER A 675 -4.51 -2.76 -0.05
C SER A 675 -5.99 -2.81 0.32
N ARG A 676 -6.47 -3.93 0.85
CA ARG A 676 -7.86 -4.05 1.35
C ARG A 676 -8.16 -3.08 2.48
N ALA A 677 -7.24 -2.90 3.41
CA ALA A 677 -7.38 -1.94 4.50
C ALA A 677 -7.45 -0.50 3.97
N THR A 678 -6.62 -0.18 2.97
CA THR A 678 -6.59 1.14 2.31
C THR A 678 -7.88 1.42 1.56
N LEU A 679 -8.39 0.46 0.79
CA LEU A 679 -9.68 0.59 0.08
C LEU A 679 -10.85 0.79 1.04
N ARG A 680 -10.86 0.06 2.15
CA ARG A 680 -11.86 0.24 3.21
C ARG A 680 -11.79 1.65 3.80
N ASN A 681 -10.60 2.13 4.09
CA ASN A 681 -10.36 3.48 4.60
C ASN A 681 -10.83 4.56 3.60
N ILE A 682 -10.49 4.41 2.32
CA ILE A 682 -10.93 5.33 1.26
C ILE A 682 -12.46 5.34 1.16
N ARG A 683 -13.12 4.18 1.17
CA ARG A 683 -14.59 4.10 1.12
C ARG A 683 -15.23 4.77 2.34
N GLN A 684 -14.67 4.59 3.54
CA GLN A 684 -15.12 5.28 4.75
C GLN A 684 -14.98 6.80 4.61
N ASN A 685 -13.82 7.27 4.13
CA ASN A 685 -13.58 8.68 3.91
C ASN A 685 -14.56 9.29 2.92
N LEU A 686 -14.79 8.62 1.78
CA LEU A 686 -15.75 9.07 0.77
C LEU A 686 -17.18 9.06 1.31
N PHE A 687 -17.57 8.01 2.03
CA PHE A 687 -18.90 7.94 2.66
C PHE A 687 -19.13 9.13 3.57
N TRP A 688 -18.24 9.40 4.51
CA TRP A 688 -18.38 10.53 5.43
C TRP A 688 -18.33 11.87 4.72
N ALA A 689 -17.47 12.03 3.69
CA ALA A 689 -17.39 13.25 2.89
C ALA A 689 -18.68 13.59 2.15
N PHE A 690 -19.48 12.60 1.76
CA PHE A 690 -20.78 12.83 1.13
C PHE A 690 -21.94 12.88 2.13
N PHE A 691 -21.91 12.06 3.14
CA PHE A 691 -23.00 11.86 4.08
C PHE A 691 -23.42 13.17 4.79
N TYR A 692 -22.45 13.89 5.33
CA TYR A 692 -22.76 15.16 6.04
C TYR A 692 -23.27 16.24 5.08
N ASN A 693 -22.78 16.29 3.83
CA ASN A 693 -23.28 17.21 2.81
C ASN A 693 -24.71 16.86 2.40
N SER A 694 -25.00 15.56 2.21
CA SER A 694 -26.36 15.09 1.84
C SER A 694 -27.41 15.42 2.89
N ILE A 695 -27.04 15.45 4.16
CA ILE A 695 -27.93 15.88 5.26
C ILE A 695 -27.88 17.41 5.44
N GLY A 696 -26.69 18.00 5.36
CA GLY A 696 -26.48 19.41 5.62
C GLY A 696 -27.15 20.34 4.59
N ILE A 697 -27.13 19.98 3.31
CA ILE A 697 -27.72 20.79 2.24
C ILE A 697 -29.23 20.98 2.43
N PRO A 698 -30.07 19.93 2.63
CA PRO A 698 -31.50 20.12 2.90
C PRO A 698 -31.77 20.95 4.16
N VAL A 699 -31.00 20.72 5.24
CA VAL A 699 -31.16 21.51 6.47
C VAL A 699 -30.80 22.98 6.23
N ALA A 700 -29.70 23.24 5.54
CA ALA A 700 -29.29 24.59 5.14
C ALA A 700 -30.29 25.27 4.20
N ALA A 701 -30.91 24.51 3.29
CA ALA A 701 -31.98 24.99 2.41
C ALA A 701 -33.29 25.31 3.15
N GLY A 702 -33.38 25.05 4.46
CA GLY A 702 -34.53 25.41 5.29
C GLY A 702 -35.66 24.37 5.27
N VAL A 703 -35.41 23.12 4.86
CA VAL A 703 -36.44 22.05 4.82
C VAL A 703 -37.06 21.80 6.20
N LEU A 704 -36.30 21.97 7.26
CA LEU A 704 -36.78 21.81 8.67
C LEU A 704 -37.46 23.04 9.22
N TYR A 705 -37.38 24.19 8.54
CA TYR A 705 -37.92 25.46 9.06
C TYR A 705 -39.44 25.45 9.24
N PRO A 706 -40.26 24.95 8.28
CA PRO A 706 -41.73 24.98 8.44
C PRO A 706 -42.23 24.11 9.61
N ALA A 707 -41.52 22.99 9.89
CA ALA A 707 -41.95 22.05 10.94
C ALA A 707 -41.35 22.35 12.32
N LEU A 708 -40.11 22.82 12.36
CA LEU A 708 -39.32 22.94 13.62
C LEU A 708 -38.79 24.36 13.86
N GLY A 709 -38.94 25.30 12.93
CA GLY A 709 -38.34 26.64 13.05
C GLY A 709 -36.80 26.64 12.96
N ILE A 710 -36.17 25.53 12.54
CA ILE A 710 -34.73 25.36 12.57
C ILE A 710 -34.13 25.75 11.20
N THR A 711 -33.15 26.65 11.21
CA THR A 711 -32.29 26.97 10.09
C THR A 711 -30.84 26.72 10.43
N LEU A 712 -30.03 26.34 9.45
CA LEU A 712 -28.59 26.18 9.64
C LEU A 712 -27.89 27.55 9.54
N ASN A 713 -27.27 27.96 10.64
CA ASN A 713 -26.44 29.17 10.62
C ASN A 713 -25.19 28.95 9.74
N PRO A 714 -24.85 29.88 8.84
CA PRO A 714 -23.65 29.78 7.98
C PRO A 714 -22.34 29.58 8.74
N MET A 715 -22.21 30.09 9.96
CA MET A 715 -21.04 29.90 10.82
C MET A 715 -20.91 28.42 11.26
N ILE A 716 -22.03 27.79 11.67
CA ILE A 716 -22.05 26.38 12.05
C ILE A 716 -21.73 25.50 10.83
N ALA A 717 -22.25 25.88 9.65
CA ALA A 717 -21.94 25.22 8.39
C ALA A 717 -20.43 25.26 8.08
N ALA A 718 -19.79 26.43 8.24
CA ALA A 718 -18.35 26.59 8.01
C ALA A 718 -17.50 25.79 9.03
N ALA A 719 -17.91 25.73 10.28
CA ALA A 719 -17.25 24.94 11.32
C ALA A 719 -17.34 23.42 11.02
N ALA A 720 -18.53 22.93 10.66
CA ALA A 720 -18.76 21.52 10.31
C ALA A 720 -17.93 21.11 9.09
N MET A 721 -17.87 21.96 8.06
CA MET A 721 -17.04 21.78 6.86
C MET A 721 -15.55 21.63 7.22
N SER A 722 -15.03 22.51 8.07
CA SER A 722 -13.63 22.47 8.49
C SER A 722 -13.29 21.20 9.27
N LEU A 723 -14.20 20.75 10.16
CA LEU A 723 -14.03 19.53 10.94
C LEU A 723 -14.04 18.27 10.08
N SER A 724 -14.83 18.25 9.02
CA SER A 724 -14.91 17.13 8.08
C SER A 724 -13.54 16.77 7.46
N SER A 725 -12.77 17.77 7.03
CA SER A 725 -11.42 17.55 6.46
C SER A 725 -10.47 16.94 7.51
N VAL A 726 -10.57 17.38 8.78
CA VAL A 726 -9.78 16.82 9.88
C VAL A 726 -10.14 15.35 10.13
N CYS A 727 -11.44 15.02 10.11
CA CYS A 727 -11.92 13.65 10.30
C CYS A 727 -11.36 12.71 9.21
N VAL A 728 -11.42 13.11 7.93
CA VAL A 728 -10.92 12.32 6.81
C VAL A 728 -9.42 12.07 6.93
N VAL A 729 -8.62 13.11 7.20
CA VAL A 729 -7.18 12.96 7.36
C VAL A 729 -6.84 12.09 8.57
N SER A 730 -7.52 12.31 9.70
CA SER A 730 -7.31 11.50 10.91
C SER A 730 -7.64 10.03 10.68
N ASN A 731 -8.72 9.72 9.94
CA ASN A 731 -9.04 8.34 9.56
C ASN A 731 -7.97 7.73 8.65
N ALA A 732 -7.46 8.47 7.67
CA ALA A 732 -6.39 8.01 6.79
C ALA A 732 -5.09 7.73 7.58
N LEU A 733 -4.74 8.58 8.54
CA LEU A 733 -3.56 8.40 9.38
C LEU A 733 -3.62 7.14 10.26
N ARG A 734 -4.80 6.55 10.49
CA ARG A 734 -4.93 5.26 11.19
C ARG A 734 -4.21 4.13 10.48
N LEU A 735 -4.04 4.22 9.16
CA LEU A 735 -3.27 3.25 8.38
C LEU A 735 -1.79 3.17 8.81
N ARG A 736 -1.22 4.20 9.43
CA ARG A 736 0.13 4.13 10.05
C ARG A 736 0.23 3.06 11.12
N GLY A 737 -0.85 2.85 11.87
CA GLY A 737 -0.94 1.83 12.91
C GLY A 737 -1.18 0.41 12.39
N TRP A 738 -1.23 0.21 11.07
CA TRP A 738 -1.38 -1.12 10.48
C TRP A 738 -0.15 -1.98 10.76
N LYS A 739 -0.35 -3.16 11.38
CA LYS A 739 0.74 -4.01 11.90
C LYS A 739 1.13 -5.16 10.97
N GLY A 740 0.42 -5.34 9.83
CA GLY A 740 0.58 -6.51 8.97
C GLY A 740 -0.41 -7.61 9.32
N SER A 741 -0.42 -8.65 8.48
CA SER A 741 -1.13 -9.90 8.78
C SER A 741 -0.46 -10.53 9.99
N ALA A 742 -1.24 -10.97 10.98
CA ALA A 742 -0.66 -11.60 12.18
C ALA A 742 0.24 -12.75 11.74
N PRO A 743 1.47 -12.85 12.28
CA PRO A 743 2.31 -14.01 11.99
C PRO A 743 1.54 -15.26 12.36
N VAL A 744 1.47 -16.21 11.43
CA VAL A 744 1.00 -17.56 11.73
C VAL A 744 1.88 -18.05 12.86
N ARG A 745 1.28 -18.31 14.03
CA ARG A 745 2.02 -18.86 15.17
C ARG A 745 2.73 -20.12 14.68
N ARG A 746 4.07 -20.15 14.75
CA ARG A 746 4.85 -21.37 14.57
C ARG A 746 4.31 -22.39 15.57
N GLY A 747 3.53 -23.36 15.07
CA GLY A 747 2.90 -24.40 15.90
C GLY A 747 1.58 -24.91 15.36
N GLU A 748 0.90 -24.19 14.48
CA GLU A 748 -0.26 -24.73 13.76
C GLU A 748 0.18 -25.26 12.40
N THR A 749 0.87 -26.38 12.37
CA THR A 749 0.92 -27.27 11.21
C THR A 749 -0.52 -27.61 10.86
N PRO A 750 -1.00 -27.34 9.62
CA PRO A 750 -2.31 -27.83 9.23
C PRO A 750 -2.29 -29.34 9.42
N ALA A 751 -3.22 -29.85 10.22
CA ALA A 751 -3.43 -31.27 10.36
C ALA A 751 -3.53 -31.88 8.97
N ASN A 752 -2.50 -32.65 8.62
CA ASN A 752 -2.38 -33.37 7.37
C ASN A 752 -3.56 -34.34 7.31
N THR A 753 -4.58 -34.00 6.52
CA THR A 753 -5.58 -34.98 6.12
C THR A 753 -4.89 -35.94 5.16
N GLN A 754 -4.08 -36.82 5.73
CA GLN A 754 -3.63 -38.01 5.04
C GLN A 754 -4.85 -38.94 4.89
N SER A 755 -5.34 -39.03 3.68
CA SER A 755 -6.06 -40.22 3.25
C SER A 755 -5.07 -41.38 3.28
N GLU A 756 -5.09 -42.19 4.36
CA GLU A 756 -4.34 -43.44 4.43
C GLU A 756 -4.81 -44.40 3.32
N PRO A 757 -3.85 -45.07 2.64
CA PRO A 757 -4.17 -46.31 1.91
C PRO A 757 -4.36 -47.43 2.91
N ALA A 758 -5.44 -48.17 2.73
CA ALA A 758 -5.77 -49.35 3.52
C ALA A 758 -4.61 -50.34 3.63
N ALA A 759 -4.18 -50.63 4.85
CA ALA A 759 -3.29 -51.76 5.19
C ALA A 759 -3.90 -52.57 6.34
N PRO A 760 -3.53 -53.83 6.50
CA PRO A 760 -4.40 -54.86 7.09
C PRO A 760 -4.34 -54.89 8.63
N ALA A 761 -5.44 -55.40 9.14
CA ALA A 761 -5.75 -55.54 10.57
C ALA A 761 -4.65 -56.18 11.43
N ALA A 762 -4.34 -55.55 12.59
CA ALA A 762 -4.04 -56.28 13.84
C ALA A 762 -4.03 -55.32 15.05
N GLN A 763 -4.84 -55.66 15.98
CA GLN A 763 -4.71 -55.55 17.45
C GLN A 763 -5.17 -54.25 18.14
N HIS A 764 -6.24 -54.47 18.90
CA HIS A 764 -6.90 -53.66 19.91
C HIS A 764 -5.94 -53.02 20.93
N ASN A 765 -6.16 -51.73 21.18
CA ASN A 765 -6.15 -51.15 22.52
C ASN A 765 -7.38 -50.24 22.65
N GLU A 766 -8.16 -50.50 23.68
CA GLU A 766 -9.41 -49.86 24.04
C GLU A 766 -9.13 -48.42 24.47
N GLU A 767 -9.60 -47.41 23.71
CA GLU A 767 -9.87 -46.06 24.23
C GLU A 767 -11.37 -45.97 24.51
N GLU A 768 -11.71 -45.52 25.71
CA GLU A 768 -13.08 -45.35 26.19
C GLU A 768 -13.89 -44.39 25.28
N PRO A 769 -15.17 -44.63 25.04
CA PRO A 769 -16.00 -43.79 24.18
C PRO A 769 -16.34 -42.47 24.88
N THR A 770 -15.77 -41.39 24.45
CA THR A 770 -16.22 -40.01 24.81
C THR A 770 -17.67 -39.83 24.32
N MET A 771 -18.62 -39.75 25.25
CA MET A 771 -20.04 -39.57 24.96
C MET A 771 -20.27 -38.20 24.33
N LYS A 772 -20.92 -38.17 23.19
CA LYS A 772 -21.46 -36.98 22.53
C LYS A 772 -22.93 -36.86 22.86
N LYS A 773 -23.36 -35.70 23.33
CA LYS A 773 -24.77 -35.40 23.64
C LYS A 773 -25.22 -34.23 22.81
N THR A 774 -26.43 -34.26 22.29
CA THR A 774 -27.04 -33.14 21.55
C THR A 774 -28.16 -32.56 22.39
N LEU A 775 -28.06 -31.29 22.70
CA LEU A 775 -29.06 -30.51 23.46
C LEU A 775 -29.93 -29.72 22.51
N SER A 776 -31.26 -29.80 22.68
CA SER A 776 -32.20 -28.91 22.05
C SER A 776 -32.46 -27.71 22.97
N ILE A 777 -32.24 -26.48 22.51
CA ILE A 777 -32.25 -25.28 23.35
C ILE A 777 -33.28 -24.27 22.82
N GLU A 778 -34.21 -23.89 23.66
CA GLU A 778 -35.23 -22.92 23.33
C GLU A 778 -34.87 -21.51 23.86
N GLY A 779 -35.21 -20.45 23.09
CA GLY A 779 -34.96 -19.05 23.46
C GLY A 779 -33.77 -18.39 22.76
N MET A 780 -33.01 -19.11 21.90
CA MET A 780 -31.91 -18.53 21.13
C MET A 780 -32.46 -17.83 19.87
N MET A 781 -32.40 -16.48 19.81
CA MET A 781 -32.92 -15.71 18.69
C MET A 781 -31.86 -15.03 17.82
N CYS A 782 -30.58 -15.07 18.22
CA CYS A 782 -29.50 -14.40 17.49
C CYS A 782 -28.14 -15.04 17.75
N ALA A 783 -27.15 -14.70 16.91
CA ALA A 783 -25.78 -15.23 17.05
C ALA A 783 -25.11 -14.89 18.42
N HIS A 784 -25.54 -13.79 19.07
CA HIS A 784 -25.05 -13.46 20.42
C HIS A 784 -25.59 -14.41 21.49
N CYS A 785 -26.85 -14.86 21.32
CA CYS A 785 -27.48 -15.86 22.19
C CYS A 785 -26.74 -17.21 22.07
N ALA A 786 -26.47 -17.67 20.83
CA ALA A 786 -25.71 -18.90 20.60
C ALA A 786 -24.31 -18.86 21.20
N ALA A 787 -23.57 -17.75 21.03
CA ALA A 787 -22.26 -17.58 21.64
C ALA A 787 -22.28 -17.53 23.18
N HIS A 788 -23.38 -17.05 23.78
CA HIS A 788 -23.54 -17.01 25.22
C HIS A 788 -23.78 -18.41 25.79
N VAL A 789 -24.61 -19.22 25.15
CA VAL A 789 -24.85 -20.62 25.50
C VAL A 789 -23.58 -21.45 25.31
N GLU A 790 -22.88 -21.27 24.19
CA GLU A 790 -21.64 -21.98 23.90
C GLU A 790 -20.56 -21.70 24.95
N LYS A 791 -20.43 -20.44 25.35
CA LYS A 791 -19.51 -20.03 26.41
C LYS A 791 -19.87 -20.63 27.77
N ALA A 792 -21.17 -20.73 28.11
CA ALA A 792 -21.64 -21.30 29.37
C ALA A 792 -21.38 -22.81 29.43
N LEU A 793 -21.61 -23.53 28.33
CA LEU A 793 -21.34 -24.94 28.23
C LEU A 793 -19.83 -25.26 28.26
N ASN A 794 -19.02 -24.48 27.54
CA ASN A 794 -17.57 -24.64 27.53
C ASN A 794 -16.89 -24.18 28.86
N ALA A 795 -17.60 -23.55 29.76
CA ALA A 795 -17.12 -23.23 31.10
C ALA A 795 -17.15 -24.45 32.06
N LEU A 796 -17.81 -25.54 31.68
CA LEU A 796 -17.83 -26.77 32.45
C LEU A 796 -16.52 -27.54 32.24
N PRO A 797 -15.90 -28.07 33.31
CA PRO A 797 -14.63 -28.79 33.18
C PRO A 797 -14.76 -30.08 32.35
N GLY A 798 -13.91 -30.23 31.34
CA GLY A 798 -13.89 -31.42 30.45
C GLY A 798 -14.96 -31.41 29.36
N VAL A 799 -15.64 -30.30 29.12
CA VAL A 799 -16.70 -30.15 28.10
C VAL A 799 -16.20 -29.31 26.93
N THR A 800 -16.52 -29.82 25.75
CA THR A 800 -16.42 -29.04 24.51
C THR A 800 -17.78 -28.99 23.83
N ALA A 801 -18.34 -27.79 23.65
CA ALA A 801 -19.66 -27.61 23.07
C ALA A 801 -19.58 -26.68 21.85
N ALA A 802 -20.37 -27.02 20.82
CA ALA A 802 -20.61 -26.21 19.63
C ALA A 802 -22.12 -26.00 19.46
N VAL A 803 -22.54 -24.74 19.29
CA VAL A 803 -23.95 -24.35 19.22
C VAL A 803 -24.34 -24.01 17.79
N ASP A 804 -25.39 -24.65 17.28
CA ASP A 804 -26.03 -24.35 16.00
C ASP A 804 -27.31 -23.54 16.22
N LEU A 805 -27.28 -22.28 15.83
CA LEU A 805 -28.41 -21.37 15.93
C LEU A 805 -29.56 -21.78 14.99
N ALA A 806 -29.24 -22.27 13.79
CA ALA A 806 -30.24 -22.62 12.78
C ALA A 806 -31.04 -23.85 13.20
N GLY A 807 -30.36 -24.83 13.82
CA GLY A 807 -30.97 -26.03 14.39
C GLY A 807 -31.46 -25.87 15.82
N SER A 808 -31.30 -24.69 16.45
CA SER A 808 -31.60 -24.43 17.88
C SER A 808 -31.02 -25.52 18.79
N SER A 809 -29.82 -25.99 18.52
CA SER A 809 -29.19 -27.14 19.19
C SER A 809 -27.75 -26.86 19.58
N ALA A 810 -27.26 -27.63 20.57
CA ALA A 810 -25.85 -27.65 20.96
C ALA A 810 -25.34 -29.09 21.00
N VAL A 811 -24.21 -29.35 20.35
CA VAL A 811 -23.49 -30.63 20.44
C VAL A 811 -22.40 -30.50 21.50
N VAL A 812 -22.49 -31.35 22.52
CA VAL A 812 -21.58 -31.37 23.66
C VAL A 812 -20.80 -32.67 23.68
N THR A 813 -19.49 -32.56 23.79
CA THR A 813 -18.57 -33.70 23.94
C THR A 813 -17.89 -33.61 25.31
N GLY A 814 -18.04 -34.60 26.14
CA GLY A 814 -17.49 -34.67 27.50
C GLY A 814 -18.32 -35.52 28.42
N ASP A 815 -17.72 -36.00 29.50
CA ASP A 815 -18.40 -36.81 30.52
C ASP A 815 -18.99 -35.90 31.60
N VAL A 816 -20.16 -35.34 31.30
CA VAL A 816 -20.90 -34.45 32.20
C VAL A 816 -22.35 -34.87 32.31
N SER A 817 -22.90 -34.74 33.52
CA SER A 817 -24.29 -35.10 33.79
C SER A 817 -25.28 -34.17 33.09
N ASP A 818 -26.41 -34.66 32.64
CA ASP A 818 -27.48 -33.91 31.99
C ASP A 818 -27.99 -32.74 32.86
N GLU A 819 -27.97 -32.95 34.21
CA GLU A 819 -28.37 -31.91 35.15
C GLU A 819 -27.41 -30.71 35.15
N ALA A 820 -26.08 -30.97 35.02
CA ALA A 820 -25.08 -29.91 34.95
C ALA A 820 -25.19 -29.14 33.62
N LEU A 821 -25.45 -29.82 32.51
CA LEU A 821 -25.68 -29.18 31.20
C LEU A 821 -26.95 -28.32 31.21
N LYS A 822 -28.06 -28.86 31.74
CA LYS A 822 -29.32 -28.08 31.89
C LYS A 822 -29.12 -26.86 32.76
N LYS A 823 -28.39 -26.97 33.85
CA LYS A 823 -28.11 -25.89 34.77
C LYS A 823 -27.25 -24.81 34.10
N ALA A 824 -26.21 -25.15 33.40
CA ALA A 824 -25.34 -24.19 32.69
C ALA A 824 -26.10 -23.38 31.61
N VAL A 825 -27.01 -24.03 30.89
CA VAL A 825 -27.84 -23.36 29.89
C VAL A 825 -28.91 -22.50 30.56
N ALA A 826 -29.51 -22.94 31.69
CA ALA A 826 -30.47 -22.18 32.48
C ALA A 826 -29.86 -20.94 33.14
N ASP A 827 -28.63 -21.08 33.69
CA ASP A 827 -27.85 -19.96 34.22
C ASP A 827 -27.49 -18.90 33.16
N ALA A 828 -27.37 -19.34 31.89
CA ALA A 828 -27.22 -18.43 30.76
C ALA A 828 -28.54 -17.79 30.26
N GLY A 829 -29.68 -18.16 30.86
CA GLY A 829 -31.00 -17.56 30.57
C GLY A 829 -31.78 -18.28 29.45
N TYR A 830 -31.44 -19.53 29.15
CA TYR A 830 -32.11 -20.34 28.10
C TYR A 830 -32.63 -21.66 28.66
N THR A 831 -33.48 -22.34 27.90
CA THR A 831 -34.10 -23.57 28.37
C THR A 831 -33.71 -24.77 27.48
N VAL A 832 -33.19 -25.84 28.07
CA VAL A 832 -32.96 -27.12 27.38
C VAL A 832 -34.26 -27.90 27.36
N THR A 833 -34.76 -28.18 26.16
CA THR A 833 -36.02 -28.94 25.96
C THR A 833 -35.76 -30.43 25.89
N ASP A 834 -34.66 -30.88 25.31
CA ASP A 834 -34.31 -32.29 25.20
C ASP A 834 -32.80 -32.48 25.13
N ILE A 835 -32.32 -33.73 25.52
CA ILE A 835 -30.92 -34.15 25.45
C ILE A 835 -30.90 -35.53 24.88
N HIS A 836 -30.22 -35.70 23.75
CA HIS A 836 -30.06 -36.96 23.02
C HIS A 836 -28.60 -37.48 23.03
#